data_20d00537d97bb1f7bc02b4bb84e759fe
#
_entry.id   20d00537d97bb1f7bc02b4bb84e759fe
#
_cell.length_a   1.000
_cell.length_b   1.000
_cell.length_c   1.000
_cell.angle_alpha   90.00
_cell.angle_beta   90.00
_cell.angle_gamma   90.00
#
_symmetry.space_group_name_H-M   'P 1'
#
loop_
_entity.id
_entity.type
_entity.pdbx_description
1 polymer ?
#
loop_
_entity_poly.entity_id
_entity_poly.type
_entity_poly.pdbx_seq_one_letter_code
_entity_poly.pdbx_strand_id
1 'polypeptide(L)'
;MKKRIVSAVMALILCLTLLPTAALAADGAWDGSIATAFAGGSGTENDPYQIDDGAQLAYLASEVNKGQPYENSYFVLTADIDLANHDWTPIGNSFSDVLLGGTDYHLFAGNLDGKGHTIFNISIGTEIIPLESDVFGLFGATGGKISNLNLDSVAICGIAKNVSGYVIGLAGALAGSASGPIENCHVTNLSMTMNTPDSGSTAAYWIGGLVGALDSQYIDECSVSGKITEKSGKGSIGGLIGELGKAAKITYSHADVALDVKPDYYGGANVGGLIGKGNGENDPETVISNCYATGNVTGGTYSGGFAGSLWGLNIKNCYATGDVTGAFASMATFAGTDASAGYAYGSVTNCYTTGKLVGKAAYMYAFMQQDATVRSPITNCYFADANSAIKNQNESAEPKTSVEMQTEGFKDTLNAGDPANGWIFREGETPLCGAEPADYSAVDAALDKIPADLTAYTDESIETLSAATETVIRGKVIAKQAEVDTMAAAIERAISDLTFKPADYTAVDAAIAKANALNENDYIDFSAVKAALEAVVRGKNITEQFEVDAMAKAIEDAIAALVEKPSSGGGFSSGSFFPSYPVNTPDKTENGTVTVSTKNATSGSTVTITVKPDSGYMLETITATDKDGRELNLTNKGGGKYAFTMPASKVEVRVTFMEDNSLLNFFYDVPNNAYYFDAVKWAVENGITGGVGGYLFAPNGDCTRAQIVTFLWRAAGSPVVNYAMNMSDVPEGSYYAEAVRWALSEGIATGTTGSTFSPDETCTRAQAVAFLFRYAASEAVTLQELVSGFSDADSVPGYALPAMNWALAEEIVQGNGSKLMPNDSCTRAQIVTFLFRAYQDK
;
A
#
# COMPACT_ATOMS: atom_id res chain seq x y z
N MET A 1 21.10 19.69 -1.16
CA MET A 1 20.57 18.55 -1.92
C MET A 1 20.21 17.37 -1.02
N LYS A 2 21.09 16.85 -0.15
CA LYS A 2 20.73 15.79 0.82
C LYS A 2 19.53 16.12 1.73
N LYS A 3 19.36 17.38 2.17
CA LYS A 3 18.23 17.81 3.04
C LYS A 3 16.87 17.84 2.33
N ARG A 4 16.81 18.05 1.01
CA ARG A 4 15.54 18.01 0.25
C ARG A 4 15.13 16.59 -0.10
N ILE A 5 16.09 15.69 -0.22
CA ILE A 5 15.84 14.26 -0.48
C ILE A 5 15.31 13.58 0.78
N VAL A 6 15.81 13.92 1.96
CA VAL A 6 15.33 13.38 3.25
C VAL A 6 13.89 13.86 3.53
N SER A 7 13.56 15.11 3.27
CA SER A 7 12.17 15.59 3.42
C SER A 7 11.21 14.97 2.40
N ALA A 8 11.68 14.73 1.16
CA ALA A 8 10.88 14.04 0.14
C ALA A 8 10.74 12.54 0.43
N VAL A 9 11.77 11.91 0.97
CA VAL A 9 11.73 10.50 1.40
C VAL A 9 10.87 10.34 2.65
N MET A 10 10.86 11.31 3.57
CA MET A 10 9.97 11.27 4.74
C MET A 10 8.51 11.56 4.38
N ALA A 11 8.24 12.48 3.46
CA ALA A 11 6.90 12.63 2.88
C ALA A 11 6.46 11.39 2.10
N LEU A 12 7.39 10.71 1.44
CA LEU A 12 7.13 9.47 0.70
C LEU A 12 6.92 8.27 1.65
N ILE A 13 7.64 8.22 2.77
CA ILE A 13 7.43 7.21 3.82
C ILE A 13 6.08 7.47 4.51
N LEU A 14 5.69 8.73 4.72
CA LEU A 14 4.36 9.09 5.23
C LEU A 14 3.23 8.70 4.24
N CYS A 15 3.47 8.81 2.93
CA CYS A 15 2.52 8.35 1.91
C CYS A 15 2.55 6.82 1.73
N LEU A 16 3.69 6.15 1.97
CA LEU A 16 3.80 4.68 1.83
C LEU A 16 3.20 3.93 3.03
N THR A 17 3.05 4.55 4.18
CA THR A 17 2.31 3.96 5.33
C THR A 17 0.79 4.12 5.21
N LEU A 18 0.31 4.89 4.22
CA LEU A 18 -1.10 5.08 3.89
C LEU A 18 -1.46 4.54 2.49
N LEU A 19 -0.57 3.81 1.82
CA LEU A 19 -0.98 3.10 0.63
C LEU A 19 -1.82 1.90 1.09
N PRO A 20 -3.14 1.90 0.83
CA PRO A 20 -3.87 0.66 0.79
C PRO A 20 -3.12 -0.23 -0.21
N THR A 21 -2.92 -1.49 0.13
CA THR A 21 -2.57 -2.50 -0.87
C THR A 21 -3.49 -2.23 -2.05
N ALA A 22 -2.92 -1.77 -3.17
CA ALA A 22 -3.71 -1.47 -4.35
C ALA A 22 -4.42 -2.76 -4.74
N ALA A 23 -5.65 -2.91 -4.27
CA ALA A 23 -6.56 -3.89 -4.79
C ALA A 23 -6.65 -3.61 -6.29
N LEU A 24 -6.38 -4.61 -7.06
CA LEU A 24 -6.63 -4.64 -8.50
C LEU A 24 -8.12 -4.32 -8.72
N ALA A 25 -8.43 -3.04 -8.90
CA ALA A 25 -9.74 -2.61 -9.33
C ALA A 25 -9.92 -2.99 -10.80
N ALA A 26 -10.49 -4.14 -11.05
CA ALA A 26 -11.04 -4.51 -12.35
C ALA A 26 -12.40 -5.20 -12.27
N ASP A 27 -12.83 -5.71 -11.10
CA ASP A 27 -14.13 -6.39 -10.94
C ASP A 27 -14.74 -6.06 -9.57
N GLY A 28 -15.20 -4.79 -9.34
CA GLY A 28 -15.80 -4.45 -8.04
C GLY A 28 -16.13 -2.97 -7.83
N ALA A 29 -15.88 -2.09 -8.79
CA ALA A 29 -16.29 -0.70 -8.69
C ALA A 29 -17.82 -0.58 -8.64
N TRP A 30 -18.35 0.25 -7.74
CA TRP A 30 -19.78 0.46 -7.60
C TRP A 30 -20.39 1.04 -8.87
N ASP A 31 -21.48 0.44 -9.34
CA ASP A 31 -22.19 0.82 -10.57
C ASP A 31 -23.38 1.77 -10.32
N GLY A 32 -23.54 2.29 -9.10
CA GLY A 32 -24.67 3.13 -8.68
C GLY A 32 -25.90 2.32 -8.24
N SER A 33 -25.85 0.99 -8.22
CA SER A 33 -26.96 0.14 -7.77
C SER A 33 -27.10 0.12 -6.24
N ILE A 34 -28.25 -0.30 -5.75
CA ILE A 34 -28.53 -0.47 -4.32
C ILE A 34 -28.82 -1.95 -4.07
N ALA A 35 -28.06 -2.57 -3.17
CA ALA A 35 -28.30 -3.94 -2.75
C ALA A 35 -29.63 -4.08 -2.01
N THR A 36 -30.07 -5.31 -1.80
CA THR A 36 -31.30 -5.63 -1.05
C THR A 36 -31.05 -6.16 0.35
N ALA A 37 -29.78 -6.39 0.70
CA ALA A 37 -29.34 -6.87 2.00
C ALA A 37 -27.81 -6.61 2.16
N PHE A 38 -27.29 -6.73 3.37
CA PHE A 38 -25.87 -6.78 3.67
C PHE A 38 -25.27 -8.14 3.26
N ALA A 39 -23.93 -8.23 3.14
CA ALA A 39 -23.23 -9.46 2.78
C ALA A 39 -23.42 -10.57 3.83
N GLY A 40 -23.59 -10.20 5.10
CA GLY A 40 -23.75 -11.15 6.18
C GLY A 40 -23.97 -10.47 7.53
N GLY A 41 -23.91 -11.28 8.60
CA GLY A 41 -24.08 -10.85 9.97
C GLY A 41 -25.53 -10.60 10.40
N SER A 42 -25.75 -10.53 11.73
CA SER A 42 -27.05 -10.26 12.35
C SER A 42 -27.14 -8.86 13.00
N GLY A 43 -26.07 -8.06 12.89
CA GLY A 43 -26.00 -6.71 13.45
C GLY A 43 -25.70 -6.64 14.94
N THR A 44 -25.32 -7.76 15.57
CA THR A 44 -24.87 -7.77 16.97
C THR A 44 -23.38 -7.48 17.06
N GLU A 45 -22.85 -7.14 18.24
CA GLU A 45 -21.43 -6.89 18.44
C GLU A 45 -20.56 -8.09 18.08
N ASN A 46 -21.01 -9.31 18.36
CA ASN A 46 -20.29 -10.55 18.05
C ASN A 46 -20.54 -11.08 16.62
N ASP A 47 -21.52 -10.53 15.91
CA ASP A 47 -21.89 -10.91 14.55
C ASP A 47 -22.41 -9.66 13.82
N PRO A 48 -21.52 -8.67 13.52
CA PRO A 48 -21.88 -7.40 12.90
C PRO A 48 -22.34 -7.59 11.46
N TYR A 49 -23.20 -6.70 10.98
CA TYR A 49 -23.53 -6.62 9.57
C TYR A 49 -22.26 -6.37 8.76
N GLN A 50 -22.07 -7.14 7.69
CA GLN A 50 -20.91 -7.08 6.81
C GLN A 50 -21.22 -6.28 5.55
N ILE A 51 -20.32 -5.36 5.20
CA ILE A 51 -20.40 -4.52 3.99
C ILE A 51 -19.10 -4.74 3.21
N ASP A 52 -19.20 -5.29 2.00
CA ASP A 52 -18.05 -5.60 1.14
C ASP A 52 -18.06 -4.85 -0.20
N ASP A 53 -19.14 -4.10 -0.52
CA ASP A 53 -19.25 -3.35 -1.77
C ASP A 53 -20.06 -2.04 -1.64
N GLY A 54 -19.99 -1.21 -2.69
CA GLY A 54 -20.72 0.07 -2.75
C GLY A 54 -22.24 -0.07 -2.79
N ALA A 55 -22.78 -1.17 -3.31
CA ALA A 55 -24.22 -1.38 -3.38
C ALA A 55 -24.81 -1.66 -1.99
N GLN A 56 -24.10 -2.36 -1.13
CA GLN A 56 -24.48 -2.61 0.26
C GLN A 56 -24.32 -1.35 1.12
N LEU A 57 -23.27 -0.56 0.88
CA LEU A 57 -23.13 0.74 1.52
C LEU A 57 -24.28 1.68 1.12
N ALA A 58 -24.69 1.68 -0.15
CA ALA A 58 -25.87 2.41 -0.64
C ALA A 58 -27.18 1.86 -0.06
N TYR A 59 -27.24 0.55 0.22
CA TYR A 59 -28.39 -0.04 0.94
C TYR A 59 -28.48 0.50 2.36
N LEU A 60 -27.36 0.59 3.10
CA LEU A 60 -27.33 1.24 4.42
C LEU A 60 -27.85 2.69 4.33
N ALA A 61 -27.34 3.46 3.36
CA ALA A 61 -27.80 4.85 3.14
C ALA A 61 -29.31 4.92 2.89
N SER A 62 -29.82 4.04 2.03
CA SER A 62 -31.24 3.97 1.70
C SER A 62 -32.11 3.66 2.92
N GLU A 63 -31.72 2.72 3.76
CA GLU A 63 -32.50 2.32 4.94
C GLU A 63 -32.47 3.40 6.03
N VAL A 64 -31.30 3.99 6.31
CA VAL A 64 -31.20 5.11 7.26
C VAL A 64 -32.04 6.30 6.80
N ASN A 65 -31.98 6.64 5.51
CA ASN A 65 -32.71 7.75 4.93
C ASN A 65 -34.25 7.50 4.83
N LYS A 66 -34.69 6.26 5.06
CA LYS A 66 -36.11 5.89 5.26
C LYS A 66 -36.54 5.87 6.72
N GLY A 67 -35.65 6.18 7.64
CA GLY A 67 -35.93 6.26 9.07
C GLY A 67 -35.53 5.05 9.88
N GLN A 68 -34.63 4.17 9.37
CA GLN A 68 -34.07 3.10 10.17
C GLN A 68 -32.71 3.54 10.75
N PRO A 69 -32.61 3.97 12.02
CA PRO A 69 -31.39 4.52 12.58
C PRO A 69 -30.34 3.47 12.93
N TYR A 70 -30.69 2.19 12.97
CA TYR A 70 -29.81 1.08 13.39
C TYR A 70 -29.20 1.25 14.79
N GLU A 71 -29.96 1.85 15.73
CA GLU A 71 -29.50 2.03 17.10
C GLU A 71 -29.10 0.69 17.74
N ASN A 72 -27.91 0.67 18.39
CA ASN A 72 -27.30 -0.53 18.97
C ASN A 72 -26.94 -1.65 17.97
N SER A 73 -26.91 -1.35 16.67
CA SER A 73 -26.42 -2.27 15.67
C SER A 73 -24.95 -2.04 15.37
N TYR A 74 -24.27 -3.09 14.94
CA TYR A 74 -22.84 -3.09 14.62
C TYR A 74 -22.63 -3.45 13.16
N PHE A 75 -21.69 -2.75 12.52
CA PHE A 75 -21.31 -2.90 11.12
C PHE A 75 -19.80 -3.02 11.01
N VAL A 76 -19.33 -3.82 10.04
CA VAL A 76 -17.93 -3.90 9.67
C VAL A 76 -17.78 -3.80 8.16
N LEU A 77 -16.73 -3.14 7.71
CA LEU A 77 -16.25 -3.31 6.34
C LEU A 77 -15.42 -4.59 6.28
N THR A 78 -15.57 -5.35 5.21
CA THR A 78 -14.83 -6.60 4.96
C THR A 78 -13.98 -6.51 3.70
N ALA A 79 -14.05 -5.39 2.98
CA ALA A 79 -13.23 -5.08 1.80
C ALA A 79 -13.10 -3.56 1.62
N ASP A 80 -12.14 -3.14 0.82
CA ASP A 80 -12.06 -1.77 0.31
C ASP A 80 -13.19 -1.52 -0.69
N ILE A 81 -13.79 -0.31 -0.68
CA ILE A 81 -14.98 0.01 -1.48
C ILE A 81 -14.69 1.16 -2.44
N ASP A 82 -14.76 0.90 -3.74
CA ASP A 82 -14.68 1.93 -4.79
C ASP A 82 -16.07 2.44 -5.17
N LEU A 83 -16.36 3.71 -4.86
CA LEU A 83 -17.59 4.37 -5.27
C LEU A 83 -17.55 4.93 -6.70
N ALA A 84 -16.45 4.74 -7.43
CA ALA A 84 -16.28 5.04 -8.85
C ALA A 84 -16.68 6.48 -9.26
N ASN A 85 -16.64 7.43 -8.33
CA ASN A 85 -17.12 8.81 -8.49
C ASN A 85 -18.62 8.90 -8.89
N HIS A 86 -19.43 7.89 -8.62
CA HIS A 86 -20.88 8.05 -8.69
C HIS A 86 -21.35 9.04 -7.62
N ASP A 87 -22.42 9.78 -7.93
CA ASP A 87 -22.96 10.78 -7.01
C ASP A 87 -23.49 10.10 -5.74
N TRP A 88 -22.85 10.39 -4.61
CA TRP A 88 -23.13 9.75 -3.34
C TRP A 88 -24.24 10.47 -2.58
N THR A 89 -25.21 9.73 -2.10
CA THR A 89 -26.22 10.24 -1.18
C THR A 89 -25.79 10.00 0.26
N PRO A 90 -25.59 11.04 1.08
CA PRO A 90 -25.13 10.88 2.47
C PRO A 90 -26.02 9.95 3.29
N ILE A 91 -25.40 9.15 4.15
CA ILE A 91 -26.09 8.32 5.14
C ILE A 91 -26.64 9.22 6.26
N GLY A 92 -27.98 9.35 6.37
CA GLY A 92 -28.60 10.37 7.21
C GLY A 92 -28.68 11.72 6.49
N ASN A 93 -29.85 12.31 6.39
CA ASN A 93 -30.11 13.29 5.33
C ASN A 93 -30.67 14.64 5.75
N SER A 94 -30.81 14.98 7.03
CA SER A 94 -31.33 16.28 7.43
C SER A 94 -30.90 16.71 8.82
N PHE A 95 -30.38 17.92 8.91
CA PHE A 95 -30.10 18.62 10.16
C PHE A 95 -31.04 19.82 10.39
N SER A 96 -31.60 20.40 9.30
CA SER A 96 -32.40 21.60 9.36
C SER A 96 -33.66 21.43 10.18
N ASP A 97 -34.23 20.24 10.19
CA ASP A 97 -35.43 19.96 10.98
C ASP A 97 -35.17 19.99 12.50
N VAL A 98 -33.95 19.56 12.93
CA VAL A 98 -33.54 19.65 14.34
C VAL A 98 -33.44 21.09 14.81
N LEU A 99 -32.81 21.96 14.03
CA LEU A 99 -32.64 23.38 14.35
C LEU A 99 -33.95 24.14 14.40
N LEU A 100 -34.94 23.73 13.60
CA LEU A 100 -36.25 24.36 13.49
C LEU A 100 -37.35 23.70 14.33
N GLY A 101 -36.97 22.68 15.16
CA GLY A 101 -37.90 21.96 16.04
C GLY A 101 -38.78 20.92 15.31
N GLY A 102 -38.37 20.49 14.14
CA GLY A 102 -39.00 19.39 13.40
C GLY A 102 -38.63 18.01 13.98
N THR A 103 -39.38 16.99 13.57
CA THR A 103 -39.22 15.60 14.02
C THR A 103 -38.75 14.66 12.91
N ASP A 104 -38.55 15.16 11.68
CA ASP A 104 -38.26 14.36 10.50
C ASP A 104 -36.76 14.39 10.18
N TYR A 105 -36.00 13.84 11.11
CA TYR A 105 -34.57 13.81 11.09
C TYR A 105 -34.04 12.38 11.16
N HIS A 106 -33.22 12.01 10.19
CA HIS A 106 -32.68 10.69 10.07
C HIS A 106 -31.18 10.73 10.28
N LEU A 107 -30.70 9.99 11.28
CA LEU A 107 -29.29 9.82 11.55
C LEU A 107 -28.89 8.34 11.57
N PHE A 108 -27.64 8.08 11.29
CA PHE A 108 -27.07 6.77 11.54
C PHE A 108 -26.65 6.66 13.02
N ALA A 109 -27.34 5.82 13.78
CA ALA A 109 -27.06 5.60 15.21
C ALA A 109 -26.32 4.29 15.49
N GLY A 110 -26.00 3.51 14.46
CA GLY A 110 -25.23 2.28 14.55
C GLY A 110 -23.73 2.52 14.72
N ASN A 111 -23.02 1.49 15.15
CA ASN A 111 -21.55 1.51 15.25
C ASN A 111 -20.93 0.90 14.00
N LEU A 112 -20.00 1.62 13.33
CA LEU A 112 -19.27 1.15 12.17
C LEU A 112 -17.78 1.03 12.48
N ASP A 113 -17.24 -0.17 12.30
CA ASP A 113 -15.80 -0.42 12.31
C ASP A 113 -15.32 -0.67 10.88
N GLY A 114 -14.52 0.23 10.34
CA GLY A 114 -13.93 0.10 9.00
C GLY A 114 -12.87 -0.98 8.89
N LYS A 115 -12.38 -1.54 10.01
CA LYS A 115 -11.31 -2.54 10.05
C LYS A 115 -10.02 -2.12 9.33
N GLY A 116 -9.82 -0.83 9.12
CA GLY A 116 -8.70 -0.28 8.35
C GLY A 116 -8.93 -0.25 6.83
N HIS A 117 -10.10 -0.69 6.37
CA HIS A 117 -10.48 -0.59 4.96
C HIS A 117 -10.71 0.85 4.52
N THR A 118 -10.61 1.06 3.21
CA THR A 118 -10.75 2.36 2.56
C THR A 118 -12.03 2.41 1.71
N ILE A 119 -12.80 3.49 1.86
CA ILE A 119 -13.82 3.88 0.89
C ILE A 119 -13.23 5.01 0.04
N PHE A 120 -13.19 4.84 -1.27
CA PHE A 120 -12.52 5.79 -2.15
C PHE A 120 -13.36 6.20 -3.36
N ASN A 121 -12.93 7.30 -4.03
CA ASN A 121 -13.66 7.93 -5.14
C ASN A 121 -15.07 8.38 -4.75
N ILE A 122 -15.21 9.04 -3.59
CA ILE A 122 -16.48 9.58 -3.09
C ILE A 122 -16.77 10.90 -3.80
N SER A 123 -17.93 11.01 -4.48
CA SER A 123 -18.34 12.24 -5.15
C SER A 123 -19.71 12.71 -4.64
N ILE A 124 -19.81 13.99 -4.20
CA ILE A 124 -21.04 14.60 -3.70
C ILE A 124 -21.23 15.92 -4.44
N GLY A 125 -22.12 15.92 -5.44
CA GLY A 125 -22.26 17.04 -6.37
C GLY A 125 -20.99 17.30 -7.20
N THR A 126 -21.07 18.20 -8.16
CA THR A 126 -19.95 18.59 -9.04
C THR A 126 -19.86 20.12 -9.14
N GLU A 127 -18.74 20.65 -9.68
CA GLU A 127 -18.62 22.09 -9.93
C GLU A 127 -19.69 22.63 -10.90
N ILE A 128 -20.18 21.78 -11.81
CA ILE A 128 -21.21 22.13 -12.79
C ILE A 128 -22.61 21.99 -12.18
N ILE A 129 -22.82 21.01 -11.34
CA ILE A 129 -24.08 20.71 -10.66
C ILE A 129 -23.79 20.51 -9.17
N PRO A 130 -23.57 21.59 -8.39
CA PRO A 130 -23.39 21.47 -6.96
C PRO A 130 -24.65 20.92 -6.28
N LEU A 131 -24.47 20.06 -5.29
CA LEU A 131 -25.58 19.60 -4.48
C LEU A 131 -26.07 20.71 -3.55
N GLU A 132 -27.39 21.02 -3.55
CA GLU A 132 -28.01 21.86 -2.52
C GLU A 132 -28.51 21.01 -1.38
N SER A 133 -27.86 21.10 -0.21
CA SER A 133 -28.21 20.31 0.99
C SER A 133 -27.87 21.09 2.27
N ASP A 134 -28.41 20.62 3.38
CA ASP A 134 -28.02 21.05 4.73
C ASP A 134 -26.92 20.19 5.36
N VAL A 135 -26.63 19.00 4.80
CA VAL A 135 -25.56 18.11 5.25
C VAL A 135 -24.78 17.50 4.08
N PHE A 136 -23.46 17.31 4.25
CA PHE A 136 -22.56 16.77 3.24
C PHE A 136 -21.51 15.87 3.89
N GLY A 137 -21.23 14.72 3.30
CA GLY A 137 -20.21 13.75 3.74
C GLY A 137 -20.60 12.33 3.39
N LEU A 138 -19.77 11.37 3.76
CA LEU A 138 -20.15 9.96 3.70
C LEU A 138 -21.42 9.76 4.55
N PHE A 139 -21.43 10.34 5.76
CA PHE A 139 -22.60 10.49 6.60
C PHE A 139 -23.08 11.94 6.57
N GLY A 140 -24.38 12.16 6.41
CA GLY A 140 -24.99 13.47 6.65
C GLY A 140 -25.04 13.76 8.13
N ALA A 141 -25.54 12.80 8.94
CA ALA A 141 -25.53 12.88 10.39
C ALA A 141 -25.28 11.49 11.01
N THR A 142 -24.43 11.44 12.03
CA THR A 142 -24.14 10.20 12.75
C THR A 142 -24.20 10.38 14.25
N GLY A 143 -24.74 9.38 14.96
CA GLY A 143 -24.83 9.33 16.43
C GLY A 143 -24.12 8.13 17.05
N GLY A 144 -23.77 7.11 16.25
CA GLY A 144 -23.01 5.98 16.70
C GLY A 144 -21.49 6.17 16.57
N LYS A 145 -20.72 5.20 17.05
CA LYS A 145 -19.28 5.20 16.93
C LYS A 145 -18.85 4.87 15.50
N ILE A 146 -17.92 5.65 14.95
CA ILE A 146 -17.23 5.34 13.68
C ILE A 146 -15.75 5.15 14.00
N SER A 147 -15.16 4.03 13.59
CA SER A 147 -13.76 3.72 13.89
C SER A 147 -13.03 3.01 12.77
N ASN A 148 -11.70 3.16 12.74
CA ASN A 148 -10.78 2.45 11.84
C ASN A 148 -11.18 2.54 10.35
N LEU A 149 -11.61 3.72 9.89
CA LEU A 149 -12.12 3.94 8.55
C LEU A 149 -11.25 4.92 7.79
N ASN A 150 -10.81 4.54 6.60
CA ASN A 150 -10.10 5.41 5.69
C ASN A 150 -11.03 5.90 4.57
N LEU A 151 -10.92 7.18 4.24
CA LEU A 151 -11.57 7.77 3.07
C LEU A 151 -10.49 8.35 2.15
N ASP A 152 -10.52 8.02 0.88
CA ASP A 152 -9.57 8.57 -0.08
C ASP A 152 -10.28 9.15 -1.30
N SER A 153 -9.68 10.21 -1.88
CA SER A 153 -10.20 10.84 -3.09
C SER A 153 -11.67 11.29 -2.91
N VAL A 154 -11.90 12.14 -1.89
CA VAL A 154 -13.23 12.66 -1.55
C VAL A 154 -13.46 14.01 -2.23
N ALA A 155 -14.44 14.10 -3.13
CA ALA A 155 -14.84 15.31 -3.83
C ALA A 155 -16.23 15.77 -3.37
N ILE A 156 -16.31 16.97 -2.78
CA ILE A 156 -17.58 17.57 -2.35
C ILE A 156 -17.75 18.94 -3.02
N CYS A 157 -18.83 19.12 -3.77
CA CYS A 157 -19.26 20.42 -4.32
C CYS A 157 -20.68 20.73 -3.85
N GLY A 158 -20.81 21.63 -2.85
CA GLY A 158 -22.07 21.87 -2.17
C GLY A 158 -22.49 23.35 -2.11
N ILE A 159 -23.82 23.55 -2.08
CA ILE A 159 -24.46 24.81 -1.74
C ILE A 159 -25.30 24.58 -0.48
N ALA A 160 -25.02 25.34 0.56
CA ALA A 160 -25.79 25.30 1.80
C ALA A 160 -27.28 25.61 1.54
N LYS A 161 -28.20 24.89 2.19
CA LYS A 161 -29.63 25.04 1.99
C LYS A 161 -30.19 26.27 2.69
N ASN A 162 -31.10 27.01 2.03
CA ASN A 162 -31.87 28.04 2.68
C ASN A 162 -33.20 27.48 3.16
N VAL A 163 -33.38 27.41 4.49
CA VAL A 163 -34.60 26.94 5.13
C VAL A 163 -35.23 28.06 5.91
N SER A 164 -36.40 28.52 5.47
CA SER A 164 -37.16 29.60 6.13
C SER A 164 -36.38 30.92 6.36
N GLY A 165 -35.45 31.23 5.48
CA GLY A 165 -34.58 32.43 5.56
C GLY A 165 -33.27 32.23 6.33
N TYR A 166 -33.00 31.03 6.78
CA TYR A 166 -31.75 30.63 7.45
C TYR A 166 -30.90 29.74 6.53
N VAL A 167 -29.63 30.09 6.40
CA VAL A 167 -28.66 29.26 5.67
C VAL A 167 -28.10 28.21 6.61
N ILE A 168 -28.26 26.96 6.22
CA ILE A 168 -27.78 25.79 6.96
C ILE A 168 -26.94 24.93 6.00
N GLY A 169 -25.74 24.54 6.43
CA GLY A 169 -24.87 23.68 5.69
C GLY A 169 -23.75 23.15 6.57
N LEU A 170 -23.75 21.86 6.83
CA LEU A 170 -22.75 21.17 7.61
C LEU A 170 -22.00 20.21 6.68
N ALA A 171 -20.70 20.38 6.52
CA ALA A 171 -19.90 19.61 5.60
C ALA A 171 -18.65 19.03 6.27
N GLY A 172 -18.43 17.75 6.07
CA GLY A 172 -17.21 17.03 6.41
C GLY A 172 -17.06 15.81 5.52
N ALA A 173 -15.86 15.39 5.19
CA ALA A 173 -15.67 14.20 4.36
C ALA A 173 -16.29 12.96 4.99
N LEU A 174 -16.13 12.78 6.31
CA LEU A 174 -16.75 11.70 7.05
C LEU A 174 -18.22 12.02 7.41
N ALA A 175 -18.45 13.17 8.05
CA ALA A 175 -19.81 13.53 8.46
C ALA A 175 -20.07 15.03 8.43
N GLY A 176 -21.29 15.43 7.99
CA GLY A 176 -21.77 16.80 8.17
C GLY A 176 -21.93 17.13 9.65
N SER A 177 -22.55 16.24 10.43
CA SER A 177 -22.71 16.36 11.89
C SER A 177 -22.44 15.03 12.58
N ALA A 178 -21.74 15.07 13.72
CA ALA A 178 -21.46 13.91 14.54
C ALA A 178 -21.80 14.17 15.99
N SER A 179 -22.58 13.28 16.59
CA SER A 179 -22.87 13.19 18.02
C SER A 179 -22.44 11.84 18.64
N GLY A 180 -21.72 11.03 17.89
CA GLY A 180 -21.03 9.81 18.32
C GLY A 180 -19.51 9.94 18.26
N PRO A 181 -18.77 9.04 18.92
CA PRO A 181 -17.31 9.01 18.91
C PRO A 181 -16.74 8.71 17.52
N ILE A 182 -15.59 9.33 17.20
CA ILE A 182 -14.83 9.06 15.96
C ILE A 182 -13.38 8.73 16.35
N GLU A 183 -12.92 7.53 15.98
CA GLU A 183 -11.60 7.03 16.34
C GLU A 183 -10.86 6.48 15.13
N ASN A 184 -9.57 6.81 14.99
CA ASN A 184 -8.69 6.26 13.97
C ASN A 184 -9.33 6.31 12.55
N CYS A 185 -9.81 7.51 12.19
CA CYS A 185 -10.42 7.76 10.87
C CYS A 185 -9.56 8.75 10.07
N HIS A 186 -9.21 8.41 8.85
CA HIS A 186 -8.28 9.18 8.05
C HIS A 186 -8.88 9.55 6.70
N VAL A 187 -8.69 10.82 6.31
CA VAL A 187 -9.14 11.34 5.02
C VAL A 187 -7.93 11.82 4.22
N THR A 188 -7.75 11.27 3.04
CA THR A 188 -6.70 11.68 2.10
C THR A 188 -7.29 12.21 0.81
N ASN A 189 -6.55 13.08 0.13
CA ASN A 189 -6.94 13.65 -1.16
C ASN A 189 -8.33 14.34 -1.14
N LEU A 190 -8.65 15.06 -0.05
CA LEU A 190 -9.89 15.81 0.04
C LEU A 190 -9.89 17.01 -0.94
N SER A 191 -10.97 17.16 -1.70
CA SER A 191 -11.29 18.33 -2.51
C SER A 191 -12.70 18.79 -2.20
N MET A 192 -12.85 19.83 -1.37
CA MET A 192 -14.16 20.34 -0.97
C MET A 192 -14.35 21.76 -1.45
N THR A 193 -15.45 22.03 -2.15
CA THR A 193 -15.86 23.39 -2.57
C THR A 193 -17.26 23.68 -2.06
N MET A 194 -17.40 24.67 -1.19
CA MET A 194 -18.66 25.02 -0.55
C MET A 194 -19.05 26.45 -0.86
N ASN A 195 -20.37 26.70 -0.90
CA ASN A 195 -20.95 28.02 -1.13
C ASN A 195 -22.25 28.19 -0.32
N THR A 196 -22.72 29.43 -0.16
CA THR A 196 -24.04 29.74 0.39
C THR A 196 -24.92 30.37 -0.69
N PRO A 197 -26.27 30.29 -0.59
CA PRO A 197 -27.16 31.06 -1.43
C PRO A 197 -26.98 32.54 -1.16
N ASP A 198 -27.31 33.38 -2.17
CA ASP A 198 -27.13 34.82 -2.12
C ASP A 198 -28.00 35.52 -1.05
N SER A 199 -29.04 34.87 -0.55
CA SER A 199 -29.99 35.44 0.43
C SER A 199 -30.15 34.51 1.64
N GLY A 200 -30.31 35.11 2.81
CA GLY A 200 -30.57 34.45 4.09
C GLY A 200 -29.52 34.80 5.16
N SER A 201 -29.94 34.68 6.43
CA SER A 201 -29.04 34.76 7.58
C SER A 201 -28.37 33.40 7.83
N THR A 202 -27.06 33.42 8.03
CA THR A 202 -26.34 32.15 8.40
C THR A 202 -26.74 31.73 9.80
N ALA A 203 -27.37 30.55 9.93
CA ALA A 203 -27.75 29.95 11.19
C ALA A 203 -26.76 28.87 11.64
N ALA A 204 -26.38 27.96 10.71
CA ALA A 204 -25.39 26.95 10.94
C ALA A 204 -24.68 26.69 9.60
N TYR A 205 -23.43 27.16 9.46
CA TYR A 205 -22.61 26.91 8.27
C TYR A 205 -21.21 26.55 8.72
N TRP A 206 -21.02 25.24 8.87
CA TRP A 206 -19.85 24.67 9.49
C TRP A 206 -19.20 23.64 8.57
N ILE A 207 -17.95 23.88 8.23
CA ILE A 207 -17.19 23.11 7.26
C ILE A 207 -15.93 22.61 7.95
N GLY A 208 -15.77 21.30 8.03
CA GLY A 208 -14.55 20.63 8.50
C GLY A 208 -14.05 19.62 7.49
N GLY A 209 -12.77 19.36 7.46
CA GLY A 209 -12.23 18.34 6.57
C GLY A 209 -12.74 16.95 6.93
N LEU A 210 -12.86 16.65 8.24
CA LEU A 210 -13.42 15.40 8.74
C LEU A 210 -14.92 15.53 9.07
N VAL A 211 -15.26 16.51 9.91
CA VAL A 211 -16.62 16.71 10.42
C VAL A 211 -16.99 18.19 10.41
N GLY A 212 -18.19 18.50 9.91
CA GLY A 212 -18.73 19.88 9.96
C GLY A 212 -18.99 20.37 11.38
N ALA A 213 -19.69 19.56 12.19
CA ALA A 213 -19.98 19.83 13.60
C ALA A 213 -19.80 18.59 14.47
N LEU A 214 -19.13 18.74 15.60
CA LEU A 214 -19.01 17.73 16.65
C LEU A 214 -19.68 18.20 17.93
N ASP A 215 -20.60 17.44 18.47
CA ASP A 215 -21.31 17.77 19.70
C ASP A 215 -21.08 16.71 20.79
N SER A 216 -20.53 17.17 21.96
CA SER A 216 -20.45 16.43 23.22
C SER A 216 -19.75 15.07 23.16
N GLN A 217 -18.87 14.85 22.18
CA GLN A 217 -18.17 13.59 21.95
C GLN A 217 -16.68 13.82 21.70
N TYR A 218 -15.95 12.80 21.28
CA TYR A 218 -14.53 12.91 21.01
C TYR A 218 -14.14 12.45 19.61
N ILE A 219 -13.05 13.05 19.15
CA ILE A 219 -12.28 12.63 17.98
C ILE A 219 -10.89 12.24 18.49
N ASP A 220 -10.46 11.03 18.20
CA ASP A 220 -9.16 10.51 18.61
C ASP A 220 -8.43 9.83 17.43
N GLU A 221 -7.13 10.06 17.32
CA GLU A 221 -6.27 9.46 16.28
C GLU A 221 -6.75 9.70 14.84
N CYS A 222 -7.34 10.87 14.54
CA CYS A 222 -7.90 11.15 13.21
C CYS A 222 -7.06 12.16 12.42
N SER A 223 -7.09 12.02 11.09
CA SER A 223 -6.36 12.94 10.22
C SER A 223 -7.10 13.32 8.94
N VAL A 224 -6.77 14.50 8.40
CA VAL A 224 -7.26 14.96 7.11
C VAL A 224 -6.13 15.60 6.32
N SER A 225 -6.06 15.29 5.02
CA SER A 225 -5.21 16.00 4.07
C SER A 225 -5.98 16.39 2.80
N GLY A 226 -5.68 17.58 2.24
CA GLY A 226 -6.30 18.05 1.01
C GLY A 226 -6.57 19.54 0.94
N LYS A 227 -7.71 19.91 0.34
CA LYS A 227 -8.08 21.33 0.15
C LYS A 227 -9.56 21.57 0.41
N ILE A 228 -9.85 22.68 1.10
CA ILE A 228 -11.22 23.23 1.24
C ILE A 228 -11.26 24.64 0.65
N THR A 229 -12.23 24.86 -0.25
CA THR A 229 -12.51 26.17 -0.84
C THR A 229 -13.91 26.63 -0.42
N GLU A 230 -14.03 27.79 0.22
CA GLU A 230 -15.30 28.39 0.60
C GLU A 230 -15.51 29.71 -0.15
N LYS A 231 -16.62 29.81 -0.91
CA LYS A 231 -16.84 30.89 -1.90
C LYS A 231 -17.69 32.04 -1.40
N SER A 232 -18.26 31.97 -0.19
CA SER A 232 -19.15 33.03 0.35
C SER A 232 -18.49 33.95 1.37
N GLY A 233 -17.45 33.52 2.06
CA GLY A 233 -16.79 34.24 3.16
C GLY A 233 -17.57 34.19 4.48
N LYS A 234 -18.34 33.08 4.71
CA LYS A 234 -19.22 32.93 5.88
C LYS A 234 -18.92 31.63 6.61
N GLY A 235 -19.39 31.54 7.86
CA GLY A 235 -19.40 30.31 8.66
C GLY A 235 -18.14 30.04 9.44
N SER A 236 -17.98 28.79 9.86
CA SER A 236 -16.83 28.30 10.60
C SER A 236 -16.16 27.18 9.79
N ILE A 237 -14.90 27.40 9.40
CA ILE A 237 -14.17 26.54 8.49
C ILE A 237 -12.89 26.06 9.19
N GLY A 238 -12.74 24.72 9.35
CA GLY A 238 -11.56 24.09 9.93
C GLY A 238 -11.00 22.97 9.08
N GLY A 239 -9.70 22.76 9.13
CA GLY A 239 -9.07 21.66 8.42
C GLY A 239 -9.55 20.28 8.90
N LEU A 240 -9.89 20.16 10.19
CA LEU A 240 -10.45 18.94 10.78
C LEU A 240 -11.95 19.12 11.10
N ILE A 241 -12.30 20.15 11.84
CA ILE A 241 -13.66 20.40 12.32
C ILE A 241 -14.10 21.85 12.08
N GLY A 242 -15.34 22.03 11.57
CA GLY A 242 -15.93 23.36 11.38
C GLY A 242 -16.31 24.01 12.70
N GLU A 243 -17.15 23.37 13.52
CA GLU A 243 -17.53 23.81 14.85
C GLU A 243 -17.45 22.70 15.90
N LEU A 244 -16.79 22.99 17.01
CA LEU A 244 -16.63 22.11 18.16
C LEU A 244 -17.58 22.55 19.27
N GLY A 245 -18.49 21.66 19.67
CA GLY A 245 -19.46 21.88 20.77
C GLY A 245 -18.86 21.72 22.16
N LYS A 246 -19.74 21.85 23.17
CA LYS A 246 -19.37 21.66 24.59
C LYS A 246 -19.05 20.21 24.92
N ALA A 247 -18.22 19.99 25.94
CA ALA A 247 -17.77 18.68 26.41
C ALA A 247 -17.09 17.82 25.34
N ALA A 248 -16.81 18.40 24.17
CA ALA A 248 -16.16 17.68 23.09
C ALA A 248 -14.63 17.64 23.30
N LYS A 249 -14.01 16.55 22.87
CA LYS A 249 -12.56 16.31 23.00
C LYS A 249 -11.96 15.99 21.65
N ILE A 250 -10.79 16.59 21.37
CA ILE A 250 -9.96 16.21 20.21
C ILE A 250 -8.59 15.83 20.74
N THR A 251 -8.18 14.60 20.46
CA THR A 251 -6.88 14.10 20.88
C THR A 251 -6.14 13.43 19.72
N TYR A 252 -4.82 13.54 19.72
CA TYR A 252 -3.93 12.86 18.78
C TYR A 252 -4.35 12.98 17.31
N SER A 253 -4.92 14.13 16.92
CA SER A 253 -5.52 14.32 15.59
C SER A 253 -4.90 15.52 14.87
N HIS A 254 -4.92 15.50 13.53
CA HIS A 254 -4.28 16.56 12.78
C HIS A 254 -4.95 16.87 11.44
N ALA A 255 -4.59 18.04 10.87
CA ALA A 255 -5.03 18.47 9.56
C ALA A 255 -3.87 19.04 8.74
N ASP A 256 -3.68 18.52 7.54
CA ASP A 256 -2.84 19.09 6.48
C ASP A 256 -3.75 19.52 5.33
N VAL A 257 -4.56 20.55 5.60
CA VAL A 257 -5.61 21.00 4.69
C VAL A 257 -5.37 22.46 4.30
N ALA A 258 -5.19 22.73 3.01
CA ALA A 258 -5.15 24.08 2.49
C ALA A 258 -6.55 24.69 2.50
N LEU A 259 -6.74 25.77 3.27
CA LEU A 259 -8.00 26.50 3.37
C LEU A 259 -7.95 27.76 2.49
N ASP A 260 -8.90 27.87 1.56
CA ASP A 260 -9.05 29.00 0.65
C ASP A 260 -10.46 29.58 0.79
N VAL A 261 -10.60 30.55 1.69
CA VAL A 261 -11.89 31.15 2.06
C VAL A 261 -12.00 32.53 1.47
N LYS A 262 -13.09 32.81 0.74
CA LYS A 262 -13.34 34.16 0.19
C LYS A 262 -13.32 35.19 1.30
N PRO A 263 -12.53 36.25 1.15
CA PRO A 263 -12.52 37.32 2.13
C PRO A 263 -13.83 38.13 2.08
N ASP A 264 -14.50 38.23 3.23
CA ASP A 264 -15.67 39.07 3.39
C ASP A 264 -15.64 39.80 4.75
N TYR A 265 -15.64 41.11 4.72
CA TYR A 265 -15.61 41.98 5.93
C TYR A 265 -16.86 41.78 6.81
N TYR A 266 -18.01 41.55 6.19
CA TYR A 266 -19.29 41.38 6.89
C TYR A 266 -19.69 39.91 7.08
N GLY A 267 -18.99 38.98 6.46
CA GLY A 267 -19.35 37.57 6.45
C GLY A 267 -19.12 36.84 7.77
N GLY A 268 -18.19 37.32 8.58
CA GLY A 268 -17.93 36.80 9.93
C GLY A 268 -17.30 35.39 9.95
N ALA A 269 -16.62 34.99 8.87
CA ALA A 269 -16.02 33.65 8.81
C ALA A 269 -14.90 33.46 9.81
N ASN A 270 -14.95 32.32 10.57
CA ASN A 270 -13.88 31.85 11.46
C ASN A 270 -13.12 30.75 10.71
N VAL A 271 -11.84 30.95 10.46
CA VAL A 271 -11.04 30.02 9.66
C VAL A 271 -9.82 29.56 10.45
N GLY A 272 -9.69 28.25 10.70
CA GLY A 272 -8.55 27.71 11.43
C GLY A 272 -8.01 26.42 10.82
N GLY A 273 -6.70 26.28 10.84
CA GLY A 273 -6.04 25.11 10.23
C GLY A 273 -6.54 23.79 10.79
N LEU A 274 -6.91 23.71 12.09
CA LEU A 274 -7.53 22.54 12.69
C LEU A 274 -9.04 22.73 12.90
N ILE A 275 -9.44 23.80 13.60
CA ILE A 275 -10.85 24.06 13.94
C ILE A 275 -11.27 25.45 13.49
N GLY A 276 -12.48 25.58 12.90
CA GLY A 276 -13.05 26.88 12.55
C GLY A 276 -13.43 27.67 13.79
N LYS A 277 -14.30 27.10 14.62
CA LYS A 277 -14.76 27.68 15.88
C LYS A 277 -14.88 26.64 16.97
N GLY A 278 -14.35 26.93 18.12
CA GLY A 278 -14.50 26.09 19.31
C GLY A 278 -15.35 26.77 20.39
N ASN A 279 -16.32 26.03 20.93
CA ASN A 279 -17.27 26.52 21.93
C ASN A 279 -17.20 25.67 23.21
N GLY A 280 -16.37 26.08 24.16
CA GLY A 280 -16.25 25.46 25.47
C GLY A 280 -17.26 25.94 26.50
N GLU A 281 -17.79 27.17 26.34
CA GLU A 281 -18.81 27.81 27.22
C GLU A 281 -18.71 27.46 28.70
N ASN A 282 -17.53 27.61 29.32
CA ASN A 282 -17.23 27.28 30.70
C ASN A 282 -17.25 25.76 31.05
N ASP A 283 -17.12 24.88 30.05
CA ASP A 283 -16.98 23.45 30.29
C ASP A 283 -15.52 23.06 30.33
N PRO A 284 -14.96 22.66 31.48
CA PRO A 284 -13.55 22.24 31.58
C PRO A 284 -13.26 20.93 30.83
N GLU A 285 -14.28 20.18 30.44
CA GLU A 285 -14.15 18.91 29.71
C GLU A 285 -13.92 19.12 28.18
N THR A 286 -14.13 20.35 27.67
CA THR A 286 -13.83 20.66 26.29
C THR A 286 -12.33 20.89 26.13
N VAL A 287 -11.66 19.88 25.54
CA VAL A 287 -10.20 19.79 25.48
C VAL A 287 -9.70 19.46 24.08
N ILE A 288 -8.64 20.15 23.65
CA ILE A 288 -7.86 19.78 22.46
C ILE A 288 -6.43 19.51 22.90
N SER A 289 -5.92 18.32 22.68
CA SER A 289 -4.56 17.99 23.10
C SER A 289 -3.82 17.08 22.13
N ASN A 290 -2.50 17.28 22.04
CA ASN A 290 -1.61 16.53 21.16
C ASN A 290 -2.08 16.56 19.70
N CYS A 291 -2.46 17.75 19.21
CA CYS A 291 -3.02 17.96 17.87
C CYS A 291 -2.19 18.97 17.08
N TYR A 292 -2.25 18.90 15.77
CA TYR A 292 -1.56 19.90 14.94
C TYR A 292 -2.27 20.24 13.64
N ALA A 293 -1.86 21.39 13.04
CA ALA A 293 -2.27 21.83 11.72
C ALA A 293 -1.07 22.31 10.89
N THR A 294 -0.93 21.82 9.65
CA THR A 294 0.18 22.16 8.76
C THR A 294 -0.27 22.89 7.50
N GLY A 295 -1.55 22.82 7.14
CA GLY A 295 -2.11 23.45 5.96
C GLY A 295 -2.15 24.97 6.05
N ASN A 296 -1.97 25.63 4.90
CA ASN A 296 -2.05 27.08 4.81
C ASN A 296 -3.49 27.59 4.94
N VAL A 297 -3.68 28.69 5.63
CA VAL A 297 -4.98 29.35 5.84
C VAL A 297 -5.04 30.64 5.05
N THR A 298 -6.00 30.77 4.14
CA THR A 298 -6.21 31.99 3.35
C THR A 298 -7.64 32.52 3.50
N GLY A 299 -7.79 33.78 3.80
CA GLY A 299 -9.10 34.50 3.89
C GLY A 299 -9.70 34.46 5.30
N GLY A 300 -11.02 34.61 5.34
CA GLY A 300 -11.78 34.68 6.59
C GLY A 300 -11.79 36.05 7.26
N THR A 301 -12.66 36.26 8.26
CA THR A 301 -12.73 37.43 9.12
C THR A 301 -11.80 37.27 10.32
N TYR A 302 -11.83 36.09 10.95
CA TYR A 302 -10.95 35.68 12.03
C TYR A 302 -10.17 34.44 11.57
N SER A 303 -8.86 34.58 11.40
CA SER A 303 -8.04 33.54 10.79
C SER A 303 -6.88 33.15 11.70
N GLY A 304 -6.71 31.88 11.96
CA GLY A 304 -5.60 31.33 12.73
C GLY A 304 -5.02 30.08 12.11
N GLY A 305 -3.72 29.88 12.28
CA GLY A 305 -3.05 28.67 11.77
C GLY A 305 -3.56 27.37 12.43
N PHE A 306 -4.08 27.45 13.67
CA PHE A 306 -4.69 26.34 14.39
C PHE A 306 -6.21 26.52 14.51
N ALA A 307 -6.67 27.67 14.99
CA ALA A 307 -8.09 27.93 15.24
C ALA A 307 -8.52 29.29 14.72
N GLY A 308 -9.73 29.39 14.15
CA GLY A 308 -10.33 30.67 13.77
C GLY A 308 -10.78 31.46 14.98
N SER A 309 -11.59 30.84 15.82
CA SER A 309 -12.11 31.45 17.05
C SER A 309 -12.17 30.42 18.20
N LEU A 310 -11.82 30.86 19.40
CA LEU A 310 -11.83 30.07 20.61
C LEU A 310 -12.77 30.68 21.66
N TRP A 311 -13.60 29.87 22.33
CA TRP A 311 -14.50 30.26 23.40
C TRP A 311 -14.35 29.28 24.59
N GLY A 312 -13.46 29.60 25.52
CA GLY A 312 -13.31 28.85 26.79
C GLY A 312 -12.75 27.42 26.62
N LEU A 313 -11.86 27.18 25.65
CA LEU A 313 -11.27 25.87 25.38
C LEU A 313 -9.95 25.66 26.11
N ASN A 314 -9.70 24.43 26.54
CA ASN A 314 -8.40 23.97 27.02
C ASN A 314 -7.61 23.34 25.86
N ILE A 315 -6.50 24.00 25.49
CA ILE A 315 -5.61 23.52 24.42
C ILE A 315 -4.25 23.21 25.00
N LYS A 316 -3.75 22.00 24.78
CA LYS A 316 -2.47 21.54 25.34
C LYS A 316 -1.66 20.76 24.33
N ASN A 317 -0.34 20.99 24.30
CA ASN A 317 0.60 20.23 23.47
C ASN A 317 0.24 20.25 21.97
N CYS A 318 -0.08 21.42 21.44
CA CYS A 318 -0.54 21.56 20.07
C CYS A 318 0.38 22.51 19.27
N TYR A 319 0.41 22.35 17.95
CA TYR A 319 1.18 23.25 17.11
C TYR A 319 0.52 23.56 15.77
N ALA A 320 0.96 24.66 15.14
CA ALA A 320 0.59 25.03 13.79
C ALA A 320 1.81 25.51 12.98
N THR A 321 1.93 25.05 11.74
CA THR A 321 3.07 25.41 10.88
C THR A 321 2.65 26.10 9.57
N GLY A 322 1.36 26.06 9.18
CA GLY A 322 0.83 26.68 7.99
C GLY A 322 0.90 28.19 8.02
N ASP A 323 1.14 28.82 6.88
CA ASP A 323 1.11 30.27 6.72
C ASP A 323 -0.34 30.77 6.77
N VAL A 324 -0.55 31.94 7.39
CA VAL A 324 -1.87 32.59 7.47
C VAL A 324 -1.88 33.85 6.63
N THR A 325 -2.76 33.87 5.62
CA THR A 325 -2.88 34.99 4.67
C THR A 325 -4.27 35.63 4.79
N GLY A 326 -4.34 36.95 5.04
CA GLY A 326 -5.61 37.64 5.18
C GLY A 326 -5.52 39.15 4.96
N ALA A 327 -6.69 39.76 4.88
CA ALA A 327 -6.80 41.21 4.64
C ALA A 327 -7.81 41.92 5.53
N PHE A 328 -8.55 41.19 6.39
CA PHE A 328 -9.67 41.76 7.16
C PHE A 328 -9.45 41.74 8.67
N ALA A 329 -10.45 41.45 9.51
CA ALA A 329 -10.50 41.90 10.88
C ALA A 329 -9.32 41.41 11.76
N SER A 330 -9.11 40.12 11.93
CA SER A 330 -8.04 39.60 12.80
C SER A 330 -7.39 38.35 12.22
N MET A 331 -6.06 38.29 12.32
CA MET A 331 -5.29 37.11 11.95
C MET A 331 -4.15 36.86 12.92
N ALA A 332 -3.88 35.56 13.19
CA ALA A 332 -2.82 35.15 14.08
C ALA A 332 -2.21 33.83 13.58
N THR A 333 -0.99 33.52 14.02
CA THR A 333 -0.36 32.25 13.61
C THR A 333 -0.96 31.03 14.33
N PHE A 334 -1.59 31.23 15.51
CA PHE A 334 -2.27 30.14 16.25
C PHE A 334 -3.78 30.32 16.23
N ALA A 335 -4.33 31.35 16.89
CA ALA A 335 -5.77 31.55 16.92
C ALA A 335 -6.18 32.99 16.58
N GLY A 336 -7.09 33.15 15.61
CA GLY A 336 -7.53 34.42 15.09
C GLY A 336 -8.24 35.28 16.11
N THR A 337 -9.00 34.72 17.03
CA THR A 337 -9.57 35.42 18.19
C THR A 337 -9.81 34.47 19.38
N ASP A 338 -9.61 35.03 20.58
CA ASP A 338 -10.17 34.48 21.84
C ASP A 338 -11.41 35.32 22.19
N ALA A 339 -12.57 34.81 21.87
CA ALA A 339 -13.84 35.50 22.11
C ALA A 339 -14.44 35.16 23.49
N SER A 340 -13.60 34.77 24.44
CA SER A 340 -13.99 34.34 25.82
C SER A 340 -14.55 35.47 26.70
N ALA A 341 -14.90 36.63 26.14
CA ALA A 341 -15.46 37.77 26.87
C ALA A 341 -16.67 37.34 27.71
N GLY A 342 -16.47 37.26 29.04
CA GLY A 342 -17.50 36.82 30.01
C GLY A 342 -17.46 35.35 30.39
N TYR A 343 -16.57 34.54 29.84
CA TYR A 343 -16.36 33.14 30.19
C TYR A 343 -14.95 32.95 30.76
N ALA A 344 -14.85 32.41 31.98
CA ALA A 344 -13.63 32.40 32.78
C ALA A 344 -12.73 31.17 32.58
N TYR A 345 -13.05 30.26 31.66
CA TYR A 345 -12.40 28.95 31.56
C TYR A 345 -11.90 28.69 30.15
N GLY A 346 -10.64 28.46 30.02
CA GLY A 346 -9.90 28.09 28.84
C GLY A 346 -8.42 28.35 29.07
N SER A 347 -7.55 27.58 28.48
CA SER A 347 -6.10 27.75 28.58
C SER A 347 -5.40 27.28 27.32
N VAL A 348 -4.26 27.90 27.01
CA VAL A 348 -3.38 27.41 25.93
C VAL A 348 -2.01 27.13 26.54
N THR A 349 -1.59 25.89 26.55
CA THR A 349 -0.40 25.45 27.28
C THR A 349 0.49 24.56 26.42
N ASN A 350 1.82 24.77 26.49
CA ASN A 350 2.82 23.97 25.77
C ASN A 350 2.54 23.94 24.25
N CYS A 351 2.28 25.07 23.63
CA CYS A 351 1.94 25.15 22.21
C CYS A 351 2.94 26.02 21.45
N TYR A 352 3.11 25.76 20.19
CA TYR A 352 3.94 26.63 19.36
C TYR A 352 3.41 26.79 17.92
N THR A 353 3.95 27.79 17.22
CA THR A 353 3.68 28.01 15.80
C THR A 353 4.92 28.48 15.04
N THR A 354 5.08 28.00 13.80
CA THR A 354 6.17 28.41 12.90
C THR A 354 5.66 29.12 11.62
N GLY A 355 4.34 29.11 11.36
CA GLY A 355 3.74 29.78 10.19
C GLY A 355 3.96 31.28 10.16
N LYS A 356 3.92 31.87 8.97
CA LYS A 356 4.06 33.31 8.73
C LYS A 356 2.72 33.98 8.58
N LEU A 357 2.64 35.25 9.01
CA LEU A 357 1.50 36.11 8.70
C LEU A 357 1.78 36.90 7.44
N VAL A 358 0.88 36.78 6.46
CA VAL A 358 1.01 37.43 5.17
C VAL A 358 -0.25 38.29 4.92
N GLY A 359 -0.11 39.63 4.73
CA GLY A 359 -1.26 40.48 4.42
C GLY A 359 -1.32 41.74 5.24
N LYS A 360 -2.51 42.38 5.29
CA LYS A 360 -2.78 43.66 5.95
C LYS A 360 -4.11 43.59 6.69
N ALA A 361 -4.27 42.70 7.63
CA ALA A 361 -5.44 42.71 8.49
C ALA A 361 -5.45 43.90 9.44
N ALA A 362 -6.62 44.28 9.91
CA ALA A 362 -6.76 45.40 10.86
C ALA A 362 -6.03 45.08 12.18
N TYR A 363 -6.06 43.79 12.60
CA TYR A 363 -5.38 43.33 13.76
C TYR A 363 -4.56 42.08 13.41
N MET A 364 -3.27 42.13 13.70
CA MET A 364 -2.35 40.98 13.48
C MET A 364 -1.67 40.65 14.80
N TYR A 365 -1.64 39.33 15.12
CA TYR A 365 -1.06 38.80 16.36
C TYR A 365 -0.05 37.72 16.04
N ALA A 366 1.10 37.79 16.68
CA ALA A 366 2.16 36.82 16.39
C ALA A 366 1.80 35.39 16.84
N PHE A 367 0.94 35.22 17.83
CA PHE A 367 0.45 33.95 18.30
C PHE A 367 -1.10 33.92 18.33
N MET A 368 -1.74 34.69 19.19
CA MET A 368 -3.20 34.66 19.37
C MET A 368 -3.78 36.01 19.80
N GLN A 369 -4.93 36.40 19.24
CA GLN A 369 -5.69 37.54 19.76
C GLN A 369 -6.34 37.19 21.08
N GLN A 370 -6.15 38.04 22.10
CA GLN A 370 -6.84 37.93 23.39
C GLN A 370 -7.72 39.17 23.64
N ASP A 371 -8.90 38.95 24.21
CA ASP A 371 -9.74 40.07 24.71
C ASP A 371 -9.07 40.77 25.91
N ALA A 372 -9.27 42.10 26.01
CA ALA A 372 -8.66 42.89 27.06
C ALA A 372 -9.23 42.64 28.46
N THR A 373 -10.45 42.08 28.55
CA THR A 373 -11.23 41.98 29.81
C THR A 373 -11.18 40.60 30.43
N VAL A 374 -11.16 39.53 29.64
CA VAL A 374 -11.03 38.15 30.11
C VAL A 374 -10.09 37.43 29.18
N ARG A 375 -9.05 36.80 29.69
CA ARG A 375 -7.98 36.18 28.88
C ARG A 375 -7.83 34.71 29.26
N SER A 376 -7.87 33.83 28.29
CA SER A 376 -7.34 32.48 28.45
C SER A 376 -5.86 32.56 28.84
N PRO A 377 -5.41 31.96 29.91
CA PRO A 377 -3.99 31.88 30.24
C PRO A 377 -3.21 31.21 29.11
N ILE A 378 -2.16 31.90 28.65
CA ILE A 378 -1.17 31.35 27.72
C ILE A 378 0.08 31.02 28.51
N THR A 379 0.47 29.75 28.55
CA THR A 379 1.60 29.29 29.38
C THR A 379 2.51 28.40 28.53
N ASN A 380 3.82 28.66 28.55
CA ASN A 380 4.83 27.87 27.84
C ASN A 380 4.50 27.75 26.32
N CYS A 381 4.15 28.89 25.69
CA CYS A 381 3.78 28.96 24.27
C CYS A 381 4.75 29.84 23.49
N TYR A 382 4.98 29.47 22.22
CA TYR A 382 6.04 30.06 21.41
C TYR A 382 5.61 30.31 19.97
N PHE A 383 6.23 31.31 19.34
CA PHE A 383 6.03 31.59 17.92
C PHE A 383 7.37 31.89 17.21
N ALA A 384 7.43 31.69 15.88
CA ALA A 384 8.63 31.99 15.11
C ALA A 384 8.95 33.48 15.12
N ASP A 385 10.20 33.85 15.37
CA ASP A 385 10.70 35.22 15.49
C ASP A 385 10.49 36.07 14.22
N ALA A 386 10.31 35.47 13.05
CA ALA A 386 9.91 36.13 11.82
C ALA A 386 8.64 36.99 11.98
N ASN A 387 7.79 36.68 12.97
CA ASN A 387 6.58 37.42 13.31
C ASN A 387 6.80 38.45 14.43
N SER A 388 8.00 38.61 14.98
CA SER A 388 8.31 39.50 16.11
C SER A 388 8.11 41.00 15.82
N ALA A 389 8.11 41.41 14.55
CA ALA A 389 7.82 42.77 14.13
C ALA A 389 6.31 43.10 14.26
N ILE A 390 5.46 42.12 14.48
CA ILE A 390 4.02 42.25 14.66
C ILE A 390 3.77 42.56 16.13
N LYS A 391 3.63 43.85 16.44
CA LYS A 391 3.45 44.35 17.81
C LYS A 391 1.97 44.44 18.16
N ASN A 392 1.44 43.42 18.83
CA ASN A 392 0.25 43.57 19.63
C ASN A 392 0.56 43.34 21.12
N GLN A 393 0.16 44.29 21.96
CA GLN A 393 0.67 44.51 23.33
C GLN A 393 0.17 43.52 24.38
N ASN A 394 -0.48 42.43 24.00
CA ASN A 394 -1.20 41.55 24.94
C ASN A 394 -0.80 40.06 24.84
N GLU A 395 0.30 39.76 24.16
CA GLU A 395 0.71 38.34 24.00
C GLU A 395 1.61 37.88 25.12
N SER A 396 1.27 36.73 25.71
CA SER A 396 2.09 36.01 26.71
C SER A 396 2.96 34.92 26.08
N ALA A 397 2.88 34.70 24.79
CA ALA A 397 3.74 33.79 24.05
C ALA A 397 5.10 34.43 23.70
N GLU A 398 6.15 33.64 23.66
CA GLU A 398 7.53 34.08 23.47
C GLU A 398 8.03 33.81 22.02
N PRO A 399 8.78 34.77 21.42
CA PRO A 399 9.42 34.52 20.13
C PRO A 399 10.60 33.55 20.28
N LYS A 400 10.79 32.69 19.27
CA LYS A 400 11.94 31.80 19.13
C LYS A 400 12.41 31.81 17.68
N THR A 401 13.72 31.79 17.50
CA THR A 401 14.30 31.60 16.17
C THR A 401 14.04 30.17 15.68
N SER A 402 14.02 29.97 14.37
CA SER A 402 13.87 28.62 13.80
C SER A 402 14.98 27.66 14.25
N VAL A 403 16.17 28.18 14.54
CA VAL A 403 17.30 27.37 15.06
C VAL A 403 17.04 26.92 16.50
N GLU A 404 16.52 27.82 17.34
CA GLU A 404 16.17 27.46 18.73
C GLU A 404 15.03 26.44 18.76
N MET A 405 14.03 26.58 17.88
CA MET A 405 12.91 25.63 17.78
C MET A 405 13.28 24.25 17.27
N GLN A 406 14.45 24.09 16.63
CA GLN A 406 14.96 22.83 16.11
C GLN A 406 15.99 22.19 17.06
N THR A 407 15.78 22.29 18.35
CA THR A 407 16.68 21.75 19.38
C THR A 407 15.96 20.81 20.36
N GLU A 408 16.70 19.85 20.89
CA GLU A 408 16.21 19.00 21.97
C GLU A 408 15.83 19.83 23.20
N GLY A 409 16.57 20.89 23.51
CA GLY A 409 16.24 21.81 24.60
C GLY A 409 14.90 22.51 24.43
N PHE A 410 14.45 22.76 23.19
CA PHE A 410 13.10 23.29 22.95
C PHE A 410 12.02 22.23 23.23
N LYS A 411 12.23 20.98 22.83
CA LYS A 411 11.35 19.85 23.20
C LYS A 411 11.24 19.75 24.74
N ASP A 412 12.36 19.81 25.47
CA ASP A 412 12.34 19.76 26.93
C ASP A 412 11.60 20.94 27.55
N THR A 413 11.71 22.10 26.93
CA THR A 413 10.92 23.28 27.35
C THR A 413 9.42 23.06 27.16
N LEU A 414 9.01 22.52 26.00
CA LEU A 414 7.60 22.20 25.74
C LEU A 414 7.08 21.09 26.67
N ASN A 415 7.91 20.13 27.02
CA ASN A 415 7.57 19.11 28.02
C ASN A 415 7.43 19.71 29.45
N ALA A 416 7.93 20.92 29.67
CA ALA A 416 7.86 21.57 30.98
C ALA A 416 8.38 20.69 32.13
N GLY A 417 9.39 19.85 31.87
CA GLY A 417 9.95 18.87 32.82
C GLY A 417 9.10 17.61 33.05
N ASP A 418 7.96 17.45 32.38
CA ASP A 418 7.12 16.26 32.44
C ASP A 418 7.12 15.55 31.06
N PRO A 419 7.84 14.42 30.90
CA PRO A 419 7.85 13.64 29.65
C PRO A 419 6.46 13.13 29.24
N ALA A 420 5.51 13.05 30.17
CA ALA A 420 4.13 12.65 29.88
C ALA A 420 3.39 13.66 28.98
N ASN A 421 3.93 14.87 28.78
CA ASN A 421 3.43 15.81 27.78
C ASN A 421 3.66 15.31 26.32
N GLY A 422 4.55 14.33 26.11
CA GLY A 422 4.60 13.55 24.87
C GLY A 422 5.27 14.24 23.67
N TRP A 423 6.02 15.35 23.87
CA TRP A 423 6.78 15.98 22.80
C TRP A 423 7.99 15.15 22.40
N ILE A 424 8.16 14.95 21.10
CA ILE A 424 9.20 14.15 20.50
C ILE A 424 10.16 15.05 19.73
N PHE A 425 11.44 14.75 19.75
CA PHE A 425 12.46 15.48 19.00
C PHE A 425 13.10 14.59 17.94
N ARG A 426 13.21 15.17 16.73
CA ARG A 426 14.02 14.65 15.63
C ARG A 426 15.04 15.69 15.20
N GLU A 427 16.27 15.28 14.93
CA GLU A 427 17.35 16.19 14.57
C GLU A 427 17.02 17.02 13.32
N GLY A 428 17.08 18.33 13.44
CA GLY A 428 16.81 19.28 12.37
C GLY A 428 15.32 19.60 12.14
N GLU A 429 14.42 19.08 12.97
CA GLU A 429 13.00 19.35 12.94
C GLU A 429 12.53 20.11 14.20
N THR A 430 11.39 20.77 14.12
CA THR A 430 10.72 21.28 15.32
C THR A 430 10.09 20.11 16.06
N PRO A 431 9.93 20.20 17.42
CA PRO A 431 9.35 19.11 18.18
C PRO A 431 7.95 18.73 17.72
N LEU A 432 7.67 17.44 17.70
CA LEU A 432 6.44 16.85 17.22
C LEU A 432 5.58 16.42 18.43
N CYS A 433 4.27 16.60 18.37
CA CYS A 433 3.37 16.07 19.40
C CYS A 433 3.02 14.59 19.12
N GLY A 434 2.36 13.93 20.05
CA GLY A 434 2.05 12.50 19.97
C GLY A 434 1.08 12.09 18.84
N ALA A 435 0.56 13.04 18.05
CA ALA A 435 -0.31 12.76 16.91
C ALA A 435 0.44 12.34 15.62
N GLU A 436 1.77 12.38 15.64
CA GLU A 436 2.56 11.89 14.50
C GLU A 436 2.31 10.40 14.24
N PRO A 437 2.39 9.95 12.99
CA PRO A 437 2.21 8.54 12.66
C PRO A 437 3.16 7.62 13.40
N ALA A 438 2.68 6.46 13.85
CA ALA A 438 3.50 5.40 14.41
C ALA A 438 4.40 4.76 13.34
N ASP A 439 5.48 4.12 13.77
CA ASP A 439 6.37 3.36 12.89
C ASP A 439 5.86 1.92 12.73
N TYR A 440 5.44 1.57 11.53
CA TYR A 440 4.95 0.24 11.16
C TYR A 440 6.02 -0.67 10.56
N SER A 441 7.29 -0.26 10.51
CA SER A 441 8.35 -1.04 9.87
C SER A 441 8.47 -2.47 10.42
N ALA A 442 8.23 -2.66 11.73
CA ALA A 442 8.24 -3.98 12.36
C ALA A 442 7.04 -4.83 11.92
N VAL A 443 5.86 -4.24 11.75
CA VAL A 443 4.65 -4.91 11.24
C VAL A 443 4.89 -5.36 9.80
N ASP A 444 5.37 -4.45 8.95
CA ASP A 444 5.64 -4.74 7.54
C ASP A 444 6.69 -5.83 7.39
N ALA A 445 7.77 -5.76 8.19
CA ALA A 445 8.79 -6.80 8.22
C ALA A 445 8.26 -8.16 8.74
N ALA A 446 7.25 -8.18 9.60
CA ALA A 446 6.60 -9.40 10.05
C ALA A 446 5.69 -9.98 8.96
N LEU A 447 4.92 -9.14 8.28
CA LEU A 447 4.06 -9.55 7.16
C LEU A 447 4.89 -10.14 6.00
N ASP A 448 6.04 -9.54 5.68
CA ASP A 448 6.96 -10.03 4.64
C ASP A 448 7.56 -11.42 4.94
N LYS A 449 7.55 -11.85 6.21
CA LYS A 449 8.00 -13.19 6.62
C LYS A 449 6.95 -14.29 6.44
N ILE A 450 5.71 -13.94 6.12
CA ILE A 450 4.65 -14.93 5.90
C ILE A 450 5.01 -15.80 4.68
N PRO A 451 5.01 -17.14 4.81
CA PRO A 451 5.29 -18.00 3.68
C PRO A 451 4.30 -17.78 2.52
N ALA A 452 4.83 -17.62 1.30
CA ALA A 452 4.01 -17.44 0.10
C ALA A 452 3.10 -18.63 -0.23
N ASP A 453 3.46 -19.84 0.23
CA ASP A 453 2.67 -21.05 0.08
C ASP A 453 2.33 -21.63 1.46
N LEU A 454 1.09 -21.50 1.84
CA LEU A 454 0.54 -22.02 3.09
C LEU A 454 -0.09 -23.42 2.95
N THR A 455 -0.13 -24.02 1.75
CA THR A 455 -0.81 -25.30 1.51
C THR A 455 -0.24 -26.48 2.30
N ALA A 456 1.02 -26.38 2.69
CA ALA A 456 1.71 -27.39 3.51
C ALA A 456 1.39 -27.32 5.01
N TYR A 457 0.75 -26.24 5.48
CA TYR A 457 0.44 -26.06 6.90
C TYR A 457 -0.98 -26.49 7.26
N THR A 458 -1.23 -26.75 8.54
CA THR A 458 -2.55 -27.12 9.04
C THR A 458 -3.51 -25.93 9.00
N ASP A 459 -4.78 -26.18 8.74
CA ASP A 459 -5.81 -25.16 8.63
C ASP A 459 -5.94 -24.35 9.94
N GLU A 460 -5.81 -25.00 11.12
CA GLU A 460 -5.83 -24.35 12.44
C GLU A 460 -4.67 -23.32 12.61
N SER A 461 -3.45 -23.66 12.15
CA SER A 461 -2.32 -22.73 12.25
C SER A 461 -2.42 -21.60 11.23
N ILE A 462 -3.02 -21.83 10.06
CA ILE A 462 -3.34 -20.80 9.06
C ILE A 462 -4.42 -19.84 9.60
N GLU A 463 -5.46 -20.38 10.23
CA GLU A 463 -6.51 -19.57 10.85
C GLU A 463 -5.95 -18.64 11.95
N THR A 464 -5.02 -19.16 12.77
CA THR A 464 -4.32 -18.36 13.77
C THR A 464 -3.49 -17.23 13.15
N LEU A 465 -2.79 -17.50 12.03
CA LEU A 465 -2.03 -16.50 11.29
C LEU A 465 -2.96 -15.46 10.65
N SER A 466 -4.06 -15.90 10.04
CA SER A 466 -5.07 -15.00 9.47
C SER A 466 -5.63 -14.05 10.53
N ALA A 467 -6.04 -14.59 11.68
CA ALA A 467 -6.54 -13.78 12.79
C ALA A 467 -5.49 -12.76 13.27
N ALA A 468 -4.21 -13.10 13.34
CA ALA A 468 -3.16 -12.15 13.71
C ALA A 468 -2.99 -11.04 12.67
N THR A 469 -3.07 -11.35 11.38
CA THR A 469 -2.98 -10.34 10.32
C THR A 469 -4.21 -9.44 10.25
N GLU A 470 -5.39 -9.97 10.51
CA GLU A 470 -6.64 -9.20 10.55
C GLU A 470 -6.72 -8.22 11.75
N THR A 471 -5.90 -8.42 12.79
CA THR A 471 -5.80 -7.45 13.90
C THR A 471 -4.92 -6.24 13.60
N VAL A 472 -4.27 -6.19 12.44
CA VAL A 472 -3.44 -5.05 12.06
C VAL A 472 -4.32 -3.85 11.75
N ILE A 473 -4.29 -2.86 12.61
CA ILE A 473 -4.96 -1.56 12.43
C ILE A 473 -3.90 -0.54 12.09
N ARG A 474 -3.95 0.01 10.89
CA ARG A 474 -3.05 1.08 10.44
C ARG A 474 -3.59 2.47 10.81
N GLY A 475 -2.76 3.50 10.66
CA GLY A 475 -3.13 4.88 10.96
C GLY A 475 -2.94 5.29 12.42
N LYS A 476 -2.46 4.40 13.30
CA LYS A 476 -2.18 4.77 14.69
C LYS A 476 -1.07 5.80 14.80
N VAL A 477 -1.15 6.58 15.85
CA VAL A 477 -0.18 7.62 16.16
C VAL A 477 0.99 7.08 17.00
N ILE A 478 2.13 7.81 17.01
CA ILE A 478 3.35 7.41 17.71
C ILE A 478 3.14 7.24 19.22
N ALA A 479 2.18 7.95 19.81
CA ALA A 479 1.78 7.74 21.21
C ALA A 479 1.26 6.32 21.49
N LYS A 480 0.88 5.60 20.44
CA LYS A 480 0.39 4.21 20.45
C LYS A 480 1.40 3.21 19.87
N GLN A 481 2.67 3.58 19.74
CA GLN A 481 3.70 2.70 19.17
C GLN A 481 3.72 1.31 19.82
N ALA A 482 3.53 1.22 21.13
CA ALA A 482 3.49 -0.07 21.83
C ALA A 482 2.34 -0.99 21.37
N GLU A 483 1.22 -0.44 20.89
CA GLU A 483 0.13 -1.22 20.32
C GLU A 483 0.56 -1.77 18.94
N VAL A 484 1.24 -0.95 18.13
CA VAL A 484 1.79 -1.34 16.83
C VAL A 484 2.86 -2.43 16.98
N ASP A 485 3.77 -2.27 17.95
CA ASP A 485 4.78 -3.28 18.25
C ASP A 485 4.16 -4.62 18.69
N THR A 486 3.01 -4.55 19.39
CA THR A 486 2.25 -5.75 19.78
C THR A 486 1.64 -6.47 18.58
N MET A 487 1.17 -5.73 17.56
CA MET A 487 0.67 -6.33 16.30
C MET A 487 1.80 -7.07 15.58
N ALA A 488 2.99 -6.46 15.45
CA ALA A 488 4.15 -7.11 14.86
C ALA A 488 4.52 -8.42 15.60
N ALA A 489 4.57 -8.37 16.93
CA ALA A 489 4.86 -9.53 17.76
C ALA A 489 3.80 -10.65 17.63
N ALA A 490 2.53 -10.30 17.46
CA ALA A 490 1.45 -11.26 17.25
C ALA A 490 1.61 -12.01 15.92
N ILE A 491 1.95 -11.30 14.84
CA ILE A 491 2.21 -11.90 13.53
C ILE A 491 3.44 -12.81 13.59
N GLU A 492 4.56 -12.34 14.16
CA GLU A 492 5.78 -13.13 14.28
C GLU A 492 5.55 -14.42 15.09
N ARG A 493 4.74 -14.32 16.15
CA ARG A 493 4.34 -15.50 16.93
C ARG A 493 3.51 -16.47 16.09
N ALA A 494 2.49 -15.98 15.39
CA ALA A 494 1.64 -16.82 14.56
C ALA A 494 2.42 -17.50 13.43
N ILE A 495 3.44 -16.84 12.85
CA ILE A 495 4.36 -17.45 11.89
C ILE A 495 5.20 -18.55 12.55
N SER A 496 5.72 -18.33 13.77
CA SER A 496 6.50 -19.34 14.49
C SER A 496 5.68 -20.56 14.91
N ASP A 497 4.38 -20.38 15.11
CA ASP A 497 3.43 -21.41 15.52
C ASP A 497 2.83 -22.18 14.32
N LEU A 498 3.22 -21.84 13.07
CA LEU A 498 2.79 -22.59 11.87
C LEU A 498 3.22 -24.05 11.96
N THR A 499 2.25 -24.94 11.82
CA THR A 499 2.44 -26.37 11.96
C THR A 499 2.20 -27.07 10.63
N PHE A 500 3.16 -27.84 10.15
CA PHE A 500 3.00 -28.60 8.92
C PHE A 500 1.93 -29.69 9.03
N LYS A 501 1.17 -29.90 7.97
CA LYS A 501 0.26 -31.03 7.82
C LYS A 501 1.04 -32.35 7.98
N PRO A 502 0.45 -33.40 8.59
CA PRO A 502 1.07 -34.71 8.61
C PRO A 502 1.24 -35.26 7.19
N ALA A 503 2.28 -36.04 6.97
CA ALA A 503 2.47 -36.77 5.71
C ALA A 503 1.37 -37.84 5.51
N ASP A 504 1.06 -38.12 4.23
CA ASP A 504 0.11 -39.16 3.85
C ASP A 504 0.78 -40.56 3.87
N TYR A 505 0.37 -41.40 4.80
CA TYR A 505 0.85 -42.78 4.96
C TYR A 505 -0.01 -43.81 4.22
N THR A 506 -0.99 -43.42 3.42
CA THR A 506 -1.92 -44.36 2.76
C THR A 506 -1.19 -45.42 1.93
N ALA A 507 -0.15 -45.00 1.19
CA ALA A 507 0.66 -45.92 0.39
C ALA A 507 1.49 -46.90 1.26
N VAL A 508 2.05 -46.42 2.37
CA VAL A 508 2.78 -47.25 3.33
C VAL A 508 1.85 -48.28 3.95
N ASP A 509 0.66 -47.84 4.41
CA ASP A 509 -0.32 -48.72 5.03
C ASP A 509 -0.81 -49.81 4.05
N ALA A 510 -1.02 -49.42 2.79
CA ALA A 510 -1.36 -50.39 1.73
C ALA A 510 -0.23 -51.39 1.45
N ALA A 511 1.03 -50.94 1.42
CA ALA A 511 2.18 -51.79 1.24
C ALA A 511 2.39 -52.77 2.44
N ILE A 512 2.22 -52.29 3.68
CA ILE A 512 2.23 -53.10 4.90
C ILE A 512 1.12 -54.15 4.84
N ALA A 513 -0.09 -53.80 4.45
CA ALA A 513 -1.21 -54.73 4.32
C ALA A 513 -0.92 -55.82 3.28
N LYS A 514 -0.30 -55.45 2.13
CA LYS A 514 0.14 -56.43 1.12
C LYS A 514 1.19 -57.39 1.70
N ALA A 515 2.21 -56.85 2.39
CA ALA A 515 3.27 -57.67 3.02
C ALA A 515 2.72 -58.66 4.06
N ASN A 516 1.79 -58.20 4.91
CA ASN A 516 1.17 -59.01 5.97
C ASN A 516 0.19 -60.09 5.44
N ALA A 517 -0.31 -59.93 4.21
CA ALA A 517 -1.14 -60.95 3.55
C ALA A 517 -0.32 -62.11 2.98
N LEU A 518 1.00 -61.98 2.91
CA LEU A 518 1.88 -63.07 2.39
C LEU A 518 2.26 -64.05 3.51
N ASN A 519 2.33 -65.33 3.16
CA ASN A 519 2.80 -66.38 4.09
C ASN A 519 4.32 -66.63 3.90
N GLU A 520 5.10 -66.21 4.88
CA GLU A 520 6.58 -66.36 4.90
C GLU A 520 7.09 -67.76 4.47
N ASN A 521 6.34 -68.78 4.82
CA ASN A 521 6.74 -70.13 4.52
C ASN A 521 6.73 -70.52 3.04
N ASP A 522 6.05 -69.74 2.22
CA ASP A 522 5.91 -69.95 0.77
C ASP A 522 7.10 -69.46 -0.02
N TYR A 523 8.00 -68.64 0.60
CA TYR A 523 9.14 -68.00 -0.04
C TYR A 523 10.49 -68.54 0.43
N ILE A 524 11.53 -68.40 -0.43
CA ILE A 524 12.90 -68.90 -0.13
C ILE A 524 13.52 -68.03 0.97
N ASP A 525 13.39 -66.73 0.86
CA ASP A 525 13.87 -65.72 1.82
C ASP A 525 12.84 -64.57 1.95
N PHE A 526 12.44 -64.28 3.19
CA PHE A 526 11.48 -63.21 3.54
C PHE A 526 12.14 -62.10 4.34
N SER A 527 13.44 -62.14 4.56
CA SER A 527 14.17 -61.21 5.43
C SER A 527 14.13 -59.76 4.95
N ALA A 528 14.18 -59.53 3.63
CA ALA A 528 14.11 -58.20 3.04
C ALA A 528 12.77 -57.50 3.31
N VAL A 529 11.65 -58.22 3.26
CA VAL A 529 10.32 -57.71 3.58
C VAL A 529 10.23 -57.33 5.05
N LYS A 530 10.73 -58.18 5.96
CA LYS A 530 10.78 -57.88 7.39
C LYS A 530 11.59 -56.62 7.68
N ALA A 531 12.78 -56.51 7.09
CA ALA A 531 13.63 -55.32 7.26
C ALA A 531 12.96 -54.04 6.74
N ALA A 532 12.26 -54.12 5.61
CA ALA A 532 11.53 -52.95 5.06
C ALA A 532 10.35 -52.55 5.96
N LEU A 533 9.64 -53.52 6.56
CA LEU A 533 8.56 -53.24 7.51
C LEU A 533 9.08 -52.60 8.82
N GLU A 534 10.22 -53.11 9.34
CA GLU A 534 10.87 -52.54 10.53
C GLU A 534 11.44 -51.13 10.31
N ALA A 535 11.79 -50.79 9.07
CA ALA A 535 12.33 -49.48 8.71
C ALA A 535 11.25 -48.35 8.59
N VAL A 536 9.97 -48.69 8.76
CA VAL A 536 8.89 -47.68 8.67
C VAL A 536 8.93 -46.72 9.87
N VAL A 537 9.14 -45.42 9.60
CA VAL A 537 9.11 -44.36 10.60
C VAL A 537 7.79 -43.59 10.44
N ARG A 538 7.05 -43.41 11.53
CA ARG A 538 5.80 -42.67 11.59
C ARG A 538 6.02 -41.25 12.15
N GLY A 539 5.06 -40.35 11.93
CA GLY A 539 5.05 -39.00 12.49
C GLY A 539 5.81 -37.97 11.66
N LYS A 540 6.12 -38.24 10.41
CA LYS A 540 6.66 -37.26 9.46
C LYS A 540 5.57 -36.29 8.99
N ASN A 541 5.99 -35.11 8.60
CA ASN A 541 5.11 -34.09 8.06
C ASN A 541 5.12 -34.08 6.52
N ILE A 542 4.25 -33.29 5.91
CA ILE A 542 4.05 -33.25 4.45
C ILE A 542 5.33 -32.87 3.67
N THR A 543 6.24 -32.08 4.26
CA THR A 543 7.52 -31.72 3.59
C THR A 543 8.47 -32.90 3.48
N GLU A 544 8.22 -34.00 4.26
CA GLU A 544 8.95 -35.26 4.26
C GLU A 544 8.18 -36.37 3.51
N GLN A 545 7.13 -36.01 2.72
CA GLN A 545 6.29 -36.99 2.01
C GLN A 545 7.11 -37.93 1.12
N PHE A 546 8.17 -37.42 0.48
CA PHE A 546 9.05 -38.24 -0.36
C PHE A 546 9.72 -39.39 0.41
N GLU A 547 10.04 -39.20 1.71
CA GLU A 547 10.60 -40.25 2.54
C GLU A 547 9.53 -41.32 2.91
N VAL A 548 8.29 -40.82 3.12
CA VAL A 548 7.15 -41.73 3.36
C VAL A 548 6.86 -42.58 2.12
N ASP A 549 6.87 -41.98 0.94
CA ASP A 549 6.69 -42.68 -0.33
C ASP A 549 7.83 -43.68 -0.59
N ALA A 550 9.06 -43.31 -0.21
CA ALA A 550 10.21 -44.21 -0.31
C ALA A 550 10.07 -45.43 0.61
N MET A 551 9.47 -45.31 1.81
CA MET A 551 9.18 -46.45 2.70
C MET A 551 8.15 -47.39 2.06
N ALA A 552 7.07 -46.86 1.49
CA ALA A 552 6.07 -47.62 0.76
C ALA A 552 6.73 -48.43 -0.39
N LYS A 553 7.54 -47.71 -1.18
CA LYS A 553 8.28 -48.30 -2.29
C LYS A 553 9.25 -49.38 -1.83
N ALA A 554 9.97 -49.21 -0.74
CA ALA A 554 10.91 -50.19 -0.21
C ALA A 554 10.20 -51.51 0.17
N ILE A 555 9.01 -51.44 0.77
CA ILE A 555 8.18 -52.60 1.08
C ILE A 555 7.72 -53.28 -0.22
N GLU A 556 7.22 -52.50 -1.19
CA GLU A 556 6.76 -53.06 -2.47
C GLU A 556 7.90 -53.70 -3.27
N ASP A 557 9.07 -53.07 -3.30
CA ASP A 557 10.26 -53.62 -3.96
C ASP A 557 10.72 -54.93 -3.28
N ALA A 558 10.67 -54.99 -1.94
CA ALA A 558 11.00 -56.22 -1.17
C ALA A 558 10.00 -57.36 -1.44
N ILE A 559 8.71 -57.03 -1.54
CA ILE A 559 7.67 -57.99 -1.94
C ILE A 559 7.90 -58.50 -3.36
N ALA A 560 8.21 -57.62 -4.29
CA ALA A 560 8.44 -57.96 -5.70
C ALA A 560 9.71 -58.80 -5.93
N ALA A 561 10.67 -58.71 -5.00
CA ALA A 561 11.90 -59.53 -5.03
C ALA A 561 11.73 -60.96 -4.44
N LEU A 562 10.58 -61.26 -3.86
CA LEU A 562 10.31 -62.57 -3.27
C LEU A 562 10.34 -63.68 -4.33
N VAL A 563 11.01 -64.81 -3.99
CA VAL A 563 11.07 -65.98 -4.84
C VAL A 563 10.31 -67.12 -4.13
N GLU A 564 9.27 -67.65 -4.76
CA GLU A 564 8.48 -68.71 -4.25
C GLU A 564 9.34 -70.05 -4.20
N LYS A 565 9.11 -70.86 -3.20
CA LYS A 565 9.71 -72.17 -3.13
C LYS A 565 9.18 -73.03 -4.29
N PRO A 566 10.05 -73.74 -5.04
CA PRO A 566 9.59 -74.53 -6.18
C PRO A 566 8.62 -75.63 -5.75
N SER A 567 7.37 -75.52 -6.22
CA SER A 567 6.42 -76.62 -6.17
C SER A 567 6.81 -77.58 -7.26
N SER A 568 7.01 -78.83 -6.85
CA SER A 568 7.38 -79.96 -7.75
C SER A 568 6.27 -80.31 -8.75
N GLY A 569 6.45 -79.93 -10.04
CA GLY A 569 5.56 -80.38 -11.11
C GLY A 569 5.78 -79.69 -12.46
N GLY A 570 6.44 -80.32 -13.34
CA GLY A 570 6.88 -80.24 -14.71
C GLY A 570 6.12 -79.38 -15.74
N GLY A 571 6.87 -78.93 -16.75
CA GLY A 571 6.36 -78.66 -18.06
C GLY A 571 7.21 -77.65 -18.85
N PHE A 572 8.06 -78.05 -19.72
CA PHE A 572 8.76 -77.28 -20.71
C PHE A 572 7.77 -76.67 -21.76
N SER A 573 7.92 -75.47 -22.04
CA SER A 573 7.35 -74.87 -23.26
C SER A 573 8.35 -73.87 -23.86
N SER A 574 8.65 -74.05 -25.14
CA SER A 574 9.65 -73.45 -25.94
C SER A 574 9.26 -71.96 -26.23
N GLY A 575 10.20 -71.06 -25.97
CA GLY A 575 10.04 -69.59 -26.25
C GLY A 575 10.39 -69.28 -27.68
N SER A 576 9.56 -68.42 -28.27
CA SER A 576 9.77 -67.75 -29.53
C SER A 576 10.77 -66.59 -29.32
N PHE A 577 11.88 -66.61 -30.08
CA PHE A 577 12.89 -65.54 -30.12
C PHE A 577 12.34 -64.34 -30.88
N PHE A 578 12.05 -63.24 -30.19
CA PHE A 578 11.89 -61.93 -30.84
C PHE A 578 13.23 -61.17 -30.77
N PRO A 579 13.69 -60.51 -31.84
CA PRO A 579 14.93 -59.75 -31.83
C PRO A 579 14.80 -58.54 -30.87
N SER A 580 15.76 -58.45 -29.94
CA SER A 580 15.87 -57.28 -29.07
C SER A 580 16.96 -56.33 -29.55
N TYR A 581 16.79 -55.04 -29.33
CA TYR A 581 17.68 -53.99 -29.77
C TYR A 581 18.23 -53.21 -28.57
N PRO A 582 19.51 -52.76 -28.59
CA PRO A 582 20.11 -52.07 -27.47
C PRO A 582 19.55 -50.69 -27.26
N VAL A 583 19.44 -50.28 -25.99
CA VAL A 583 19.17 -48.96 -25.53
C VAL A 583 20.42 -48.44 -24.81
N ASN A 584 21.13 -47.52 -25.45
CA ASN A 584 22.38 -46.94 -24.93
C ASN A 584 22.08 -45.69 -24.11
N THR A 585 22.67 -45.62 -22.94
CA THR A 585 22.75 -44.40 -22.10
C THR A 585 24.19 -43.91 -22.05
N PRO A 586 24.47 -42.63 -21.79
CA PRO A 586 25.82 -42.18 -21.53
C PRO A 586 26.50 -42.97 -20.40
N ASP A 587 27.76 -43.36 -20.61
CA ASP A 587 28.56 -44.09 -19.60
C ASP A 587 28.80 -43.22 -18.35
N LYS A 588 28.79 -41.90 -18.49
CA LYS A 588 28.92 -40.92 -17.42
C LYS A 588 28.09 -39.69 -17.77
N THR A 589 27.30 -39.23 -16.83
CA THR A 589 26.64 -37.90 -16.88
C THR A 589 27.23 -37.04 -15.79
N GLU A 590 27.46 -35.77 -16.08
CA GLU A 590 27.85 -34.76 -15.07
C GLU A 590 26.56 -34.27 -14.39
N ASN A 591 26.60 -34.05 -13.06
CA ASN A 591 25.54 -33.43 -12.25
C ASN A 591 24.22 -34.24 -12.18
N GLY A 592 24.26 -35.55 -12.39
CA GLY A 592 23.08 -36.41 -12.27
C GLY A 592 23.30 -37.78 -12.88
N THR A 593 22.31 -38.64 -12.75
CA THR A 593 22.34 -40.01 -13.27
C THR A 593 21.17 -40.29 -14.19
N VAL A 594 21.41 -41.17 -15.19
CA VAL A 594 20.38 -41.65 -16.10
C VAL A 594 20.39 -43.20 -16.12
N THR A 595 19.22 -43.77 -16.02
CA THR A 595 19.04 -45.23 -16.09
C THR A 595 17.87 -45.57 -17.01
N VAL A 596 17.88 -46.79 -17.56
CA VAL A 596 16.77 -47.27 -18.40
C VAL A 596 16.23 -48.57 -17.85
N SER A 597 14.93 -48.80 -18.00
CA SER A 597 14.24 -50.00 -17.49
C SER A 597 14.81 -51.31 -18.08
N THR A 598 15.41 -51.26 -19.25
CA THR A 598 16.11 -52.38 -19.87
C THR A 598 17.16 -51.88 -20.86
N LYS A 599 18.33 -52.53 -20.88
CA LYS A 599 19.40 -52.22 -21.86
C LYS A 599 19.18 -52.88 -23.21
N ASN A 600 18.24 -53.82 -23.35
CA ASN A 600 17.83 -54.42 -24.57
C ASN A 600 16.32 -54.59 -24.58
N ALA A 601 15.65 -54.17 -25.59
CA ALA A 601 14.18 -54.16 -25.70
C ALA A 601 13.71 -54.66 -27.05
N THR A 602 12.60 -55.36 -27.12
CA THR A 602 11.98 -55.77 -28.40
C THR A 602 11.22 -54.59 -29.00
N SER A 603 11.21 -54.54 -30.32
CA SER A 603 10.42 -53.53 -31.04
C SER A 603 8.96 -53.52 -30.60
N GLY A 604 8.39 -52.34 -30.36
CA GLY A 604 7.02 -52.12 -29.90
C GLY A 604 6.88 -52.16 -28.35
N SER A 605 7.91 -52.60 -27.59
CA SER A 605 7.87 -52.54 -26.12
C SER A 605 8.13 -51.16 -25.61
N THR A 606 7.59 -50.84 -24.40
CA THR A 606 7.82 -49.53 -23.76
C THR A 606 9.12 -49.60 -22.95
N VAL A 607 10.01 -48.65 -23.19
CA VAL A 607 11.21 -48.44 -22.38
C VAL A 607 11.05 -47.17 -21.57
N THR A 608 11.37 -47.24 -20.27
CA THR A 608 11.34 -46.06 -19.38
C THR A 608 12.77 -45.60 -19.10
N ILE A 609 13.02 -44.31 -19.32
CA ILE A 609 14.24 -43.64 -18.91
C ILE A 609 13.94 -42.99 -17.55
N THR A 610 14.82 -43.17 -16.57
CA THR A 610 14.76 -42.50 -15.28
C THR A 610 15.95 -41.59 -15.16
N VAL A 611 15.72 -40.34 -14.95
CA VAL A 611 16.73 -39.30 -14.73
C VAL A 611 16.68 -38.83 -13.27
N LYS A 612 17.85 -38.73 -12.65
CA LYS A 612 17.97 -38.27 -11.27
C LYS A 612 19.08 -37.20 -11.23
N PRO A 613 18.73 -35.93 -11.14
CA PRO A 613 19.69 -34.86 -10.90
C PRO A 613 20.39 -35.07 -9.54
N ASP A 614 21.64 -34.63 -9.43
CA ASP A 614 22.34 -34.48 -8.15
C ASP A 614 21.78 -33.31 -7.36
N SER A 615 22.08 -33.23 -6.05
CA SER A 615 21.63 -32.12 -5.19
C SER A 615 22.10 -30.75 -5.74
N GLY A 616 21.21 -29.81 -5.96
CA GLY A 616 21.48 -28.51 -6.56
C GLY A 616 21.48 -28.49 -8.08
N TYR A 617 21.00 -29.56 -8.74
CA TYR A 617 20.86 -29.62 -10.18
C TYR A 617 19.46 -30.07 -10.61
N MET A 618 19.06 -29.67 -11.82
CA MET A 618 17.81 -30.07 -12.46
C MET A 618 18.04 -30.59 -13.88
N LEU A 619 17.05 -31.29 -14.44
CA LEU A 619 17.13 -31.78 -15.82
C LEU A 619 17.06 -30.60 -16.78
N GLU A 620 18.09 -30.44 -17.63
CA GLU A 620 18.12 -29.44 -18.70
C GLU A 620 17.51 -29.98 -19.98
N THR A 621 18.06 -31.10 -20.51
CA THR A 621 17.52 -31.74 -21.73
C THR A 621 17.48 -33.24 -21.61
N ILE A 622 16.51 -33.87 -22.29
CA ILE A 622 16.43 -35.30 -22.49
C ILE A 622 15.98 -35.59 -23.93
N THR A 623 16.74 -36.40 -24.63
CA THR A 623 16.41 -36.85 -25.97
C THR A 623 16.68 -38.37 -26.11
N ALA A 624 15.91 -39.05 -26.92
CA ALA A 624 16.16 -40.41 -27.35
C ALA A 624 16.07 -40.46 -28.87
N THR A 625 17.12 -41.03 -29.53
CA THR A 625 17.21 -41.07 -30.97
C THR A 625 17.39 -42.49 -31.47
N ASP A 626 16.81 -42.82 -32.65
CA ASP A 626 17.00 -44.09 -33.33
C ASP A 626 18.38 -44.16 -34.03
N LYS A 627 18.67 -45.30 -34.70
CA LYS A 627 19.92 -45.49 -35.44
C LYS A 627 20.17 -44.46 -36.58
N ASP A 628 19.12 -43.78 -37.06
CA ASP A 628 19.17 -42.80 -38.14
C ASP A 628 19.19 -41.36 -37.61
N GLY A 629 19.26 -41.21 -36.26
CA GLY A 629 19.32 -39.90 -35.61
C GLY A 629 17.95 -39.22 -35.48
N ARG A 630 16.84 -39.92 -35.74
CA ARG A 630 15.47 -39.36 -35.56
C ARG A 630 15.09 -39.42 -34.11
N GLU A 631 14.59 -38.31 -33.60
CA GLU A 631 14.09 -38.21 -32.22
C GLU A 631 12.80 -39.05 -32.04
N LEU A 632 12.77 -39.79 -30.91
CA LEU A 632 11.62 -40.57 -30.49
C LEU A 632 10.76 -39.73 -29.55
N ASN A 633 9.45 -39.89 -29.65
CA ASN A 633 8.51 -39.15 -28.81
C ASN A 633 8.59 -39.68 -27.36
N LEU A 634 9.05 -38.81 -26.44
CA LEU A 634 9.17 -39.08 -25.03
C LEU A 634 7.90 -38.64 -24.30
N THR A 635 7.22 -39.55 -23.63
CA THR A 635 6.08 -39.25 -22.76
C THR A 635 6.60 -39.06 -21.33
N ASN A 636 6.46 -37.85 -20.79
CA ASN A 636 6.77 -37.58 -19.37
C ASN A 636 5.75 -38.29 -18.47
N LYS A 637 6.22 -39.11 -17.52
CA LYS A 637 5.43 -39.89 -16.57
C LYS A 637 5.46 -39.32 -15.14
N GLY A 638 6.11 -38.16 -14.96
CA GLY A 638 6.35 -37.57 -13.64
C GLY A 638 7.51 -38.26 -12.89
N GLY A 639 8.01 -37.60 -11.82
CA GLY A 639 9.08 -38.13 -10.97
C GLY A 639 10.38 -38.43 -11.70
N GLY A 640 10.76 -37.66 -12.71
CA GLY A 640 11.99 -37.86 -13.48
C GLY A 640 11.93 -39.07 -14.45
N LYS A 641 10.74 -39.63 -14.75
CA LYS A 641 10.55 -40.78 -15.64
C LYS A 641 9.98 -40.36 -16.99
N TYR A 642 10.60 -40.84 -18.05
CA TYR A 642 10.19 -40.60 -19.44
C TYR A 642 10.08 -41.97 -20.15
N ALA A 643 9.03 -42.16 -20.92
CA ALA A 643 8.79 -43.39 -21.62
C ALA A 643 8.73 -43.21 -23.13
N PHE A 644 9.28 -44.18 -23.87
CA PHE A 644 9.17 -44.24 -25.32
C PHE A 644 8.86 -45.66 -25.78
N THR A 645 8.32 -45.79 -27.01
CA THR A 645 8.11 -47.09 -27.66
C THR A 645 9.35 -47.46 -28.45
N MET A 646 9.91 -48.64 -28.20
CA MET A 646 11.13 -49.14 -28.80
C MET A 646 10.98 -49.33 -30.31
N PRO A 647 11.77 -48.65 -31.16
CA PRO A 647 11.79 -48.90 -32.60
C PRO A 647 12.48 -50.27 -32.91
N ALA A 648 12.39 -50.70 -34.18
CA ALA A 648 13.13 -51.88 -34.64
C ALA A 648 14.62 -51.58 -34.93
N SER A 649 15.26 -50.81 -34.02
CA SER A 649 16.66 -50.38 -34.12
C SER A 649 17.22 -50.05 -32.75
N LYS A 650 18.55 -49.86 -32.64
CA LYS A 650 19.17 -49.32 -31.42
C LYS A 650 18.64 -47.94 -31.11
N VAL A 651 18.60 -47.56 -29.86
CA VAL A 651 18.24 -46.21 -29.35
C VAL A 651 19.41 -45.66 -28.54
N GLU A 652 19.70 -44.38 -28.78
CA GLU A 652 20.67 -43.63 -27.98
C GLU A 652 19.93 -42.54 -27.15
N VAL A 653 20.13 -42.57 -25.82
CA VAL A 653 19.57 -41.59 -24.89
C VAL A 653 20.64 -40.59 -24.51
N ARG A 654 20.31 -39.31 -24.58
CA ARG A 654 21.16 -38.19 -24.11
C ARG A 654 20.41 -37.41 -23.05
N VAL A 655 21.13 -37.02 -22.01
CA VAL A 655 20.60 -36.23 -20.91
C VAL A 655 21.64 -35.23 -20.47
N THR A 656 21.23 -33.97 -20.25
CA THR A 656 22.06 -32.96 -19.63
C THR A 656 21.36 -32.41 -18.40
N PHE A 657 22.17 -31.97 -17.41
CA PHE A 657 21.70 -31.38 -16.18
C PHE A 657 22.27 -29.97 -16.04
N MET A 658 21.46 -29.02 -15.55
CA MET A 658 21.84 -27.66 -15.22
C MET A 658 21.70 -27.42 -13.71
N GLU A 659 22.32 -26.38 -13.19
CA GLU A 659 22.13 -25.98 -11.79
C GLU A 659 20.67 -25.65 -11.51
N ASP A 660 20.14 -26.17 -10.39
CA ASP A 660 18.78 -25.88 -9.94
C ASP A 660 18.76 -24.54 -9.18
N ASN A 661 18.37 -23.50 -9.88
CA ASN A 661 18.32 -22.15 -9.36
C ASN A 661 16.95 -21.80 -8.75
N SER A 662 16.03 -22.75 -8.69
CA SER A 662 14.64 -22.53 -8.24
C SER A 662 14.55 -22.08 -6.77
N LEU A 663 15.55 -22.35 -5.94
CA LEU A 663 15.63 -21.95 -4.53
C LEU A 663 16.32 -20.58 -4.32
N LEU A 664 17.04 -20.05 -5.33
CA LEU A 664 17.83 -18.82 -5.25
C LEU A 664 17.34 -17.73 -6.20
N ASN A 665 16.44 -18.04 -7.12
CA ASN A 665 15.95 -17.14 -8.15
C ASN A 665 14.48 -17.42 -8.45
N PHE A 666 13.66 -16.37 -8.50
CA PHE A 666 12.25 -16.47 -8.87
C PHE A 666 12.01 -16.89 -10.34
N PHE A 667 13.05 -16.93 -11.17
CA PHE A 667 12.92 -17.20 -12.61
C PHE A 667 13.77 -18.38 -13.06
N TYR A 668 13.14 -19.36 -13.69
CA TYR A 668 13.81 -20.56 -14.18
C TYR A 668 14.78 -20.30 -15.34
N ASP A 669 14.65 -19.17 -16.03
CA ASP A 669 15.47 -18.79 -17.19
C ASP A 669 16.58 -17.79 -16.88
N VAL A 670 16.92 -17.60 -15.59
CA VAL A 670 18.02 -16.74 -15.12
C VAL A 670 19.07 -17.59 -14.40
N PRO A 671 20.11 -18.07 -15.12
CA PRO A 671 21.18 -18.86 -14.52
C PRO A 671 22.00 -18.09 -13.48
N ASN A 672 22.43 -18.74 -12.38
CA ASN A 672 23.23 -18.14 -11.30
C ASN A 672 24.56 -17.51 -11.78
N ASN A 673 25.14 -18.02 -12.86
CA ASN A 673 26.37 -17.55 -13.43
C ASN A 673 26.18 -16.50 -14.55
N ALA A 674 24.96 -16.10 -14.81
CA ALA A 674 24.69 -15.06 -15.81
C ALA A 674 25.17 -13.69 -15.33
N TYR A 675 25.75 -12.88 -16.22
CA TYR A 675 26.24 -11.53 -15.89
C TYR A 675 25.14 -10.60 -15.34
N TYR A 676 23.91 -10.94 -15.60
CA TYR A 676 22.71 -10.20 -15.17
C TYR A 676 22.02 -10.80 -13.94
N PHE A 677 22.53 -11.88 -13.33
CA PHE A 677 21.88 -12.56 -12.23
C PHE A 677 21.61 -11.62 -11.03
N ASP A 678 22.66 -10.94 -10.54
CA ASP A 678 22.52 -10.02 -9.41
C ASP A 678 21.64 -8.82 -9.75
N ALA A 679 21.66 -8.36 -10.98
CA ALA A 679 20.81 -7.27 -11.46
C ALA A 679 19.34 -7.68 -11.51
N VAL A 680 19.03 -8.90 -11.96
CA VAL A 680 17.65 -9.43 -11.96
C VAL A 680 17.16 -9.64 -10.54
N LYS A 681 17.98 -10.22 -9.66
CA LYS A 681 17.69 -10.38 -8.24
C LYS A 681 17.34 -9.04 -7.59
N TRP A 682 18.22 -8.05 -7.73
CA TRP A 682 17.99 -6.70 -7.25
C TRP A 682 16.72 -6.07 -7.82
N ALA A 683 16.44 -6.25 -9.11
CA ALA A 683 15.25 -5.67 -9.73
C ALA A 683 13.93 -6.31 -9.23
N VAL A 684 13.97 -7.57 -8.82
CA VAL A 684 12.84 -8.25 -8.16
C VAL A 684 12.67 -7.73 -6.73
N GLU A 685 13.76 -7.73 -5.95
CA GLU A 685 13.75 -7.26 -4.55
C GLU A 685 13.29 -5.80 -4.40
N ASN A 686 13.51 -4.97 -5.42
CA ASN A 686 13.07 -3.58 -5.46
C ASN A 686 11.75 -3.36 -6.25
N GLY A 687 10.98 -4.42 -6.53
CA GLY A 687 9.69 -4.30 -7.20
C GLY A 687 9.72 -3.77 -8.64
N ILE A 688 10.93 -3.69 -9.26
CA ILE A 688 11.12 -3.14 -10.61
C ILE A 688 10.52 -4.09 -11.65
N THR A 689 10.62 -5.40 -11.42
CA THR A 689 10.07 -6.42 -12.32
C THR A 689 9.52 -7.64 -11.58
N GLY A 690 8.38 -8.15 -12.05
CA GLY A 690 7.82 -9.47 -11.68
C GLY A 690 7.96 -10.52 -12.79
N GLY A 691 8.84 -10.28 -13.78
CA GLY A 691 9.02 -11.19 -14.92
C GLY A 691 7.98 -10.98 -16.03
N VAL A 692 7.74 -12.05 -16.80
CA VAL A 692 6.77 -12.08 -17.92
C VAL A 692 5.64 -13.11 -17.69
N GLY A 693 5.57 -13.64 -16.48
CA GLY A 693 4.65 -14.73 -16.10
C GLY A 693 5.28 -16.12 -16.21
N GLY A 694 4.64 -17.12 -15.61
CA GLY A 694 5.13 -18.50 -15.64
C GLY A 694 6.50 -18.73 -15.03
N TYR A 695 6.90 -17.90 -14.05
CA TYR A 695 8.23 -17.89 -13.44
C TYR A 695 9.37 -17.68 -14.47
N LEU A 696 9.12 -16.90 -15.51
CA LEU A 696 10.11 -16.54 -16.53
C LEU A 696 10.41 -15.03 -16.47
N PHE A 697 11.69 -14.70 -16.59
CA PHE A 697 12.17 -13.32 -16.74
C PHE A 697 12.29 -12.90 -18.21
N ALA A 698 12.54 -13.85 -19.09
CA ALA A 698 12.84 -13.67 -20.53
C ALA A 698 14.06 -12.75 -20.75
N PRO A 699 15.27 -13.10 -20.25
CA PRO A 699 16.45 -12.22 -20.25
C PRO A 699 16.85 -11.71 -21.63
N ASN A 700 16.66 -12.52 -22.67
CA ASN A 700 16.99 -12.20 -24.05
C ASN A 700 15.82 -11.53 -24.82
N GLY A 701 14.67 -11.35 -24.17
CA GLY A 701 13.54 -10.66 -24.78
C GLY A 701 13.83 -9.18 -24.99
N ASP A 702 13.55 -8.66 -26.18
CA ASP A 702 13.67 -7.24 -26.51
C ASP A 702 12.63 -6.43 -25.70
N CYS A 703 13.07 -5.27 -25.19
CA CYS A 703 12.18 -4.36 -24.47
C CYS A 703 11.55 -3.34 -25.42
N THR A 704 10.25 -3.09 -25.21
CA THR A 704 9.57 -1.96 -25.84
C THR A 704 9.90 -0.65 -25.10
N ARG A 705 9.60 0.48 -25.72
CA ARG A 705 9.78 1.81 -25.14
C ARG A 705 8.96 1.95 -23.83
N ALA A 706 7.72 1.44 -23.83
CA ALA A 706 6.88 1.42 -22.64
C ALA A 706 7.49 0.61 -21.49
N GLN A 707 8.06 -0.56 -21.79
CA GLN A 707 8.71 -1.39 -20.78
C GLN A 707 9.95 -0.71 -20.17
N ILE A 708 10.79 -0.05 -21.00
CA ILE A 708 11.97 0.66 -20.51
C ILE A 708 11.56 1.80 -19.54
N VAL A 709 10.61 2.65 -19.92
CA VAL A 709 10.18 3.74 -19.02
C VAL A 709 9.47 3.20 -17.78
N THR A 710 8.79 2.06 -17.88
CA THR A 710 8.17 1.40 -16.70
C THR A 710 9.23 0.88 -15.72
N PHE A 711 10.33 0.30 -16.20
CA PHE A 711 11.44 -0.10 -15.36
C PHE A 711 12.09 1.10 -14.67
N LEU A 712 12.33 2.20 -15.40
CA LEU A 712 12.86 3.44 -14.84
C LEU A 712 11.92 4.05 -13.80
N TRP A 713 10.64 4.11 -14.12
CA TRP A 713 9.60 4.65 -13.23
C TRP A 713 9.50 3.86 -11.92
N ARG A 714 9.50 2.53 -12.00
CA ARG A 714 9.50 1.67 -10.82
C ARG A 714 10.78 1.80 -10.02
N ALA A 715 11.94 1.88 -10.68
CA ALA A 715 13.22 2.14 -10.01
C ALA A 715 13.26 3.51 -9.32
N ALA A 716 12.49 4.47 -9.81
CA ALA A 716 12.30 5.78 -9.19
C ALA A 716 11.27 5.79 -8.03
N GLY A 717 10.70 4.63 -7.67
CA GLY A 717 9.66 4.51 -6.64
C GLY A 717 8.25 4.79 -7.13
N SER A 718 8.00 4.64 -8.43
CA SER A 718 6.68 4.79 -9.07
C SER A 718 5.99 6.15 -8.80
N PRO A 719 6.68 7.30 -9.01
CA PRO A 719 6.11 8.61 -8.70
C PRO A 719 4.88 8.93 -9.56
N VAL A 720 3.81 9.38 -8.91
CA VAL A 720 2.61 9.88 -9.59
C VAL A 720 2.78 11.38 -9.87
N VAL A 721 2.53 11.80 -11.08
CA VAL A 721 2.69 13.19 -11.51
C VAL A 721 1.40 13.74 -12.13
N ASN A 722 1.07 14.96 -11.78
CA ASN A 722 -0.06 15.66 -12.41
C ASN A 722 0.41 16.36 -13.69
N TYR A 723 0.50 15.60 -14.77
CA TYR A 723 0.95 16.07 -16.08
C TYR A 723 -0.10 15.74 -17.15
N ALA A 724 -0.60 16.74 -17.85
CA ALA A 724 -1.55 16.54 -18.95
C ALA A 724 -0.84 15.86 -20.14
N MET A 725 -0.96 14.55 -20.23
CA MET A 725 -0.37 13.77 -21.29
C MET A 725 -1.24 13.83 -22.56
N ASN A 726 -0.66 14.25 -23.69
CA ASN A 726 -1.36 14.33 -24.97
C ASN A 726 -0.77 13.35 -25.98
N MET A 727 -0.77 12.06 -25.64
CA MET A 727 -0.27 10.96 -26.47
C MET A 727 -1.42 10.05 -26.86
N SER A 728 -1.82 10.10 -28.13
CA SER A 728 -2.98 9.39 -28.65
C SER A 728 -2.86 7.86 -28.66
N ASP A 729 -1.64 7.34 -28.53
CA ASP A 729 -1.28 5.92 -28.53
C ASP A 729 -0.92 5.38 -27.13
N VAL A 730 -1.22 6.14 -26.08
CA VAL A 730 -1.04 5.73 -24.67
C VAL A 730 -2.42 5.75 -24.00
N PRO A 731 -3.14 4.62 -23.96
CA PRO A 731 -4.42 4.54 -23.27
C PRO A 731 -4.25 4.75 -21.76
N GLU A 732 -5.12 5.52 -21.12
CA GLU A 732 -5.09 5.83 -19.68
C GLU A 732 -5.07 4.56 -18.80
N GLY A 733 -5.76 3.50 -19.17
CA GLY A 733 -5.79 2.22 -18.45
C GLY A 733 -4.63 1.27 -18.75
N SER A 734 -3.60 1.67 -19.51
CA SER A 734 -2.46 0.79 -19.79
C SER A 734 -1.48 0.76 -18.61
N TYR A 735 -0.85 -0.40 -18.33
CA TYR A 735 0.11 -0.58 -17.24
C TYR A 735 1.30 0.39 -17.29
N TYR A 736 1.52 1.02 -18.42
CA TYR A 736 2.62 1.98 -18.63
C TYR A 736 2.16 3.45 -18.69
N ALA A 737 0.86 3.74 -18.57
CA ALA A 737 0.36 5.11 -18.73
C ALA A 737 1.03 6.09 -17.75
N GLU A 738 1.08 5.74 -16.46
CA GLU A 738 1.72 6.57 -15.44
C GLU A 738 3.24 6.67 -15.62
N ALA A 739 3.89 5.59 -16.02
CA ALA A 739 5.32 5.61 -16.31
C ALA A 739 5.65 6.53 -17.49
N VAL A 740 4.82 6.52 -18.53
CA VAL A 740 4.97 7.42 -19.69
C VAL A 740 4.66 8.87 -19.28
N ARG A 741 3.61 9.10 -18.52
CA ARG A 741 3.23 10.41 -17.97
C ARG A 741 4.39 11.03 -17.18
N TRP A 742 4.95 10.26 -16.25
CA TRP A 742 6.11 10.66 -15.47
C TRP A 742 7.34 10.92 -16.34
N ALA A 743 7.67 10.01 -17.27
CA ALA A 743 8.84 10.18 -18.11
C ALA A 743 8.76 11.40 -19.02
N LEU A 744 7.56 11.80 -19.43
CA LEU A 744 7.31 13.02 -20.20
C LEU A 744 7.42 14.27 -19.29
N SER A 745 6.86 14.24 -18.07
CA SER A 745 6.92 15.37 -17.14
C SER A 745 8.34 15.70 -16.70
N GLU A 746 9.16 14.68 -16.47
CA GLU A 746 10.56 14.82 -16.06
C GLU A 746 11.52 15.03 -17.25
N GLY A 747 11.02 15.04 -18.48
CA GLY A 747 11.85 15.16 -19.68
C GLY A 747 12.77 13.97 -19.95
N ILE A 748 12.52 12.84 -19.29
CA ILE A 748 13.30 11.59 -19.47
C ILE A 748 13.07 11.01 -20.86
N ALA A 749 11.82 10.99 -21.28
CA ALA A 749 11.43 10.56 -22.62
C ALA A 749 10.65 11.66 -23.33
N THR A 750 10.64 11.60 -24.66
CA THR A 750 9.77 12.43 -25.49
C THR A 750 8.95 11.51 -26.38
N GLY A 751 7.85 12.00 -26.94
CA GLY A 751 7.15 11.29 -27.99
C GLY A 751 8.02 11.03 -29.22
N THR A 752 7.65 10.06 -30.03
CA THR A 752 8.24 9.85 -31.36
C THR A 752 7.73 10.88 -32.36
N THR A 753 6.54 11.42 -32.06
CA THR A 753 5.97 12.62 -32.70
C THR A 753 5.42 13.57 -31.64
N GLY A 754 4.83 14.67 -32.03
CA GLY A 754 4.17 15.60 -31.08
C GLY A 754 2.93 15.04 -30.38
N SER A 755 2.39 13.88 -30.81
CA SER A 755 1.17 13.27 -30.29
C SER A 755 1.22 11.74 -30.14
N THR A 756 2.37 11.12 -30.36
CA THR A 756 2.56 9.67 -30.20
C THR A 756 3.82 9.37 -29.41
N PHE A 757 3.75 8.36 -28.54
CA PHE A 757 4.85 7.85 -27.73
C PHE A 757 5.51 6.62 -28.36
N SER A 758 4.77 5.84 -29.15
CA SER A 758 5.13 4.53 -29.73
C SER A 758 5.48 3.50 -28.65
N PRO A 759 4.55 3.18 -27.72
CA PRO A 759 4.82 2.34 -26.55
C PRO A 759 5.32 0.94 -26.91
N ASP A 760 4.85 0.37 -28.00
CA ASP A 760 5.14 -1.00 -28.44
C ASP A 760 6.39 -1.10 -29.34
N GLU A 761 6.97 0.03 -29.75
CA GLU A 761 8.21 0.00 -30.53
C GLU A 761 9.37 -0.52 -29.68
N THR A 762 10.20 -1.40 -30.28
CA THR A 762 11.41 -1.91 -29.63
C THR A 762 12.39 -0.77 -29.35
N CYS A 763 12.88 -0.71 -28.13
CA CYS A 763 13.82 0.32 -27.69
C CYS A 763 15.26 -0.12 -27.99
N THR A 764 16.04 0.73 -28.67
CA THR A 764 17.45 0.46 -28.90
C THR A 764 18.28 0.70 -27.63
N ARG A 765 19.48 0.11 -27.57
CA ARG A 765 20.43 0.33 -26.46
C ARG A 765 20.76 1.82 -26.28
N ALA A 766 20.95 2.56 -27.38
CA ALA A 766 21.19 4.00 -27.33
C ALA A 766 20.01 4.78 -26.77
N GLN A 767 18.79 4.40 -27.08
CA GLN A 767 17.57 5.01 -26.52
C GLN A 767 17.44 4.70 -25.03
N ALA A 768 17.63 3.45 -24.61
CA ALA A 768 17.55 3.04 -23.22
C ALA A 768 18.56 3.79 -22.34
N VAL A 769 19.82 3.90 -22.80
CA VAL A 769 20.88 4.66 -22.12
C VAL A 769 20.57 6.16 -22.10
N ALA A 770 19.96 6.72 -23.16
CA ALA A 770 19.56 8.12 -23.17
C ALA A 770 18.42 8.43 -22.18
N PHE A 771 17.48 7.51 -21.98
CA PHE A 771 16.44 7.65 -20.94
C PHE A 771 17.07 7.60 -19.54
N LEU A 772 17.95 6.63 -19.31
CA LEU A 772 18.64 6.49 -18.02
C LEU A 772 19.50 7.71 -17.69
N PHE A 773 20.24 8.24 -18.68
CA PHE A 773 21.04 9.44 -18.54
C PHE A 773 20.21 10.65 -18.13
N ARG A 774 19.09 10.89 -18.79
CA ARG A 774 18.21 12.03 -18.45
C ARG A 774 17.61 11.91 -17.08
N TYR A 775 17.39 10.70 -16.60
CA TYR A 775 16.91 10.44 -15.25
C TYR A 775 18.03 10.59 -14.18
N ALA A 776 19.20 10.00 -14.42
CA ALA A 776 20.22 9.84 -13.41
C ALA A 776 21.28 10.98 -13.34
N ALA A 777 21.50 11.69 -14.44
CA ALA A 777 22.52 12.73 -14.52
C ALA A 777 21.97 14.08 -14.02
N SER A 778 22.34 14.47 -12.81
CA SER A 778 21.90 15.71 -12.16
C SER A 778 22.72 16.96 -12.50
N GLU A 779 23.90 16.83 -13.13
CA GLU A 779 24.79 17.96 -13.50
C GLU A 779 25.56 17.66 -14.81
N ALA A 780 25.96 18.73 -15.51
CA ALA A 780 26.78 18.65 -16.70
C ALA A 780 28.18 18.08 -16.38
N VAL A 781 28.32 16.78 -16.52
CA VAL A 781 29.61 16.10 -16.43
C VAL A 781 30.48 16.53 -17.63
N THR A 782 31.72 16.91 -17.42
CA THR A 782 32.68 17.13 -18.49
C THR A 782 32.99 15.76 -19.08
N LEU A 783 32.26 15.37 -20.14
CA LEU A 783 32.27 14.04 -20.71
C LEU A 783 33.62 13.84 -21.46
N GLN A 784 34.36 12.80 -21.10
CA GLN A 784 35.47 12.31 -21.93
C GLN A 784 34.89 11.61 -23.16
N GLU A 785 35.57 11.71 -24.30
CA GLU A 785 35.17 11.02 -25.53
C GLU A 785 35.54 9.52 -25.48
N LEU A 786 34.86 8.76 -24.59
CA LEU A 786 35.09 7.32 -24.40
C LEU A 786 34.56 6.47 -25.52
N VAL A 787 33.48 6.93 -26.17
CA VAL A 787 32.83 6.24 -27.30
C VAL A 787 33.84 6.00 -28.46
N SER A 788 34.80 6.92 -28.67
CA SER A 788 35.79 6.79 -29.76
C SER A 788 36.68 5.56 -29.67
N GLY A 789 36.74 4.90 -28.50
CA GLY A 789 37.49 3.65 -28.30
C GLY A 789 36.81 2.41 -28.92
N PHE A 790 35.63 2.54 -29.47
CA PHE A 790 34.84 1.42 -30.04
C PHE A 790 34.78 1.47 -31.56
N SER A 791 34.83 0.31 -32.18
CA SER A 791 34.86 0.18 -33.63
C SER A 791 33.58 0.61 -34.38
N ASP A 792 32.48 0.76 -33.64
CA ASP A 792 31.17 1.21 -34.11
C ASP A 792 30.75 2.57 -33.52
N ALA A 793 31.71 3.36 -33.07
CA ALA A 793 31.51 4.69 -32.51
C ALA A 793 30.68 5.61 -33.40
N ASP A 794 30.93 5.59 -34.70
CA ASP A 794 30.19 6.38 -35.73
C ASP A 794 28.69 5.97 -35.84
N SER A 795 28.33 4.80 -35.32
CA SER A 795 26.94 4.31 -35.31
C SER A 795 26.14 4.86 -34.15
N VAL A 796 26.78 5.53 -33.17
CA VAL A 796 26.06 6.14 -32.01
C VAL A 796 25.29 7.36 -32.50
N PRO A 797 23.94 7.39 -32.35
CA PRO A 797 23.17 8.55 -32.74
C PRO A 797 23.59 9.82 -31.98
N GLY A 798 23.65 10.95 -32.65
CA GLY A 798 24.14 12.20 -32.05
C GLY A 798 23.41 12.60 -30.76
N TYR A 799 22.10 12.31 -30.67
CA TYR A 799 21.32 12.59 -29.43
C TYR A 799 21.73 11.71 -28.23
N ALA A 800 22.31 10.54 -28.49
CA ALA A 800 22.71 9.57 -27.47
C ALA A 800 24.21 9.65 -27.12
N LEU A 801 24.99 10.42 -27.87
CA LEU A 801 26.45 10.51 -27.67
C LEU A 801 26.84 10.96 -26.25
N PRO A 802 26.23 12.02 -25.66
CA PRO A 802 26.49 12.40 -24.27
C PRO A 802 26.14 11.29 -23.29
N ALA A 803 24.98 10.66 -23.48
CA ALA A 803 24.49 9.59 -22.60
C ALA A 803 25.40 8.36 -22.66
N MET A 804 25.87 7.99 -23.83
CA MET A 804 26.75 6.84 -24.03
C MET A 804 28.13 7.08 -23.41
N ASN A 805 28.71 8.28 -23.57
CA ASN A 805 29.97 8.66 -22.90
C ASN A 805 29.82 8.62 -21.36
N TRP A 806 28.72 9.15 -20.84
CA TRP A 806 28.41 9.08 -19.40
C TRP A 806 28.30 7.61 -18.94
N ALA A 807 27.53 6.80 -19.62
CA ALA A 807 27.33 5.41 -19.23
C ALA A 807 28.61 4.55 -19.31
N LEU A 808 29.55 4.93 -20.15
CA LEU A 808 30.89 4.34 -20.21
C LEU A 808 31.76 4.82 -19.04
N ALA A 809 31.71 6.11 -18.71
CA ALA A 809 32.48 6.71 -17.60
C ALA A 809 32.05 6.13 -16.24
N GLU A 810 30.74 5.89 -16.05
CA GLU A 810 30.15 5.30 -14.85
C GLU A 810 30.10 3.75 -14.90
N GLU A 811 30.75 3.12 -15.84
CA GLU A 811 30.81 1.67 -16.06
C GLU A 811 29.43 0.98 -16.21
N ILE A 812 28.37 1.74 -16.46
CA ILE A 812 27.01 1.24 -16.67
C ILE A 812 26.93 0.39 -17.93
N VAL A 813 27.57 0.87 -19.01
CA VAL A 813 27.71 0.15 -20.29
C VAL A 813 29.17 -0.21 -20.50
N GLN A 814 29.43 -1.46 -20.87
CA GLN A 814 30.82 -1.95 -21.10
C GLN A 814 31.08 -2.38 -22.55
N GLY A 815 30.04 -2.42 -23.39
CA GLY A 815 30.12 -2.93 -24.75
C GLY A 815 30.25 -4.46 -24.82
N ASN A 816 30.46 -4.97 -26.02
CA ASN A 816 30.79 -6.38 -26.29
C ASN A 816 32.08 -6.44 -27.09
N GLY A 817 33.22 -6.63 -26.40
CA GLY A 817 34.54 -6.52 -27.01
C GLY A 817 34.80 -5.10 -27.50
N SER A 818 35.01 -4.96 -28.83
CA SER A 818 35.28 -3.67 -29.45
C SER A 818 34.05 -2.90 -29.95
N LYS A 819 32.84 -3.33 -29.59
CA LYS A 819 31.58 -2.73 -30.11
C LYS A 819 30.63 -2.32 -28.95
N LEU A 820 29.93 -1.21 -29.15
CA LEU A 820 28.84 -0.70 -28.28
C LEU A 820 27.46 -1.23 -28.67
N MET A 821 27.26 -1.51 -29.99
CA MET A 821 25.99 -1.94 -30.57
C MET A 821 24.83 -1.00 -30.25
N PRO A 822 24.95 0.31 -30.51
CA PRO A 822 24.00 1.32 -30.04
C PRO A 822 22.61 1.17 -30.65
N ASN A 823 22.53 0.64 -31.87
CA ASN A 823 21.28 0.49 -32.61
C ASN A 823 20.63 -0.88 -32.44
N ASP A 824 21.27 -1.81 -31.73
CA ASP A 824 20.66 -3.11 -31.43
C ASP A 824 19.57 -2.92 -30.37
N SER A 825 18.59 -3.84 -30.38
CA SER A 825 17.54 -3.88 -29.36
C SER A 825 18.12 -4.00 -27.95
N CYS A 826 17.56 -3.28 -26.99
CA CYS A 826 17.90 -3.42 -25.57
C CYS A 826 17.09 -4.58 -24.99
N THR A 827 17.77 -5.62 -24.52
CA THR A 827 17.10 -6.76 -23.90
C THR A 827 16.72 -6.49 -22.43
N ARG A 828 15.82 -7.30 -21.88
CA ARG A 828 15.38 -7.22 -20.48
C ARG A 828 16.56 -7.38 -19.52
N ALA A 829 17.48 -8.31 -19.79
CA ALA A 829 18.68 -8.48 -18.99
C ALA A 829 19.59 -7.24 -19.04
N GLN A 830 19.70 -6.60 -20.20
CA GLN A 830 20.54 -5.43 -20.37
C GLN A 830 19.98 -4.22 -19.61
N ILE A 831 18.67 -3.93 -19.71
CA ILE A 831 18.12 -2.76 -19.03
C ILE A 831 18.17 -2.89 -17.50
N VAL A 832 17.89 -4.06 -16.93
CA VAL A 832 18.01 -4.23 -15.47
C VAL A 832 19.47 -4.16 -15.02
N THR A 833 20.42 -4.63 -15.85
CA THR A 833 21.87 -4.49 -15.56
C THR A 833 22.29 -3.03 -15.61
N PHE A 834 21.81 -2.23 -16.55
CA PHE A 834 22.11 -0.80 -16.62
C PHE A 834 21.56 -0.05 -15.39
N LEU A 835 20.33 -0.35 -15.00
CA LEU A 835 19.71 0.20 -13.79
C LEU A 835 20.50 -0.20 -12.55
N PHE A 836 20.77 -1.48 -12.36
CA PHE A 836 21.50 -2.01 -11.22
C PHE A 836 22.84 -1.30 -11.04
N ARG A 837 23.64 -1.17 -12.09
CA ARG A 837 24.92 -0.48 -12.05
C ARG A 837 24.77 1.02 -11.76
N ALA A 838 23.76 1.68 -12.35
CA ALA A 838 23.50 3.09 -12.08
C ALA A 838 23.04 3.38 -10.64
N TYR A 839 22.53 2.37 -9.93
CA TYR A 839 22.08 2.50 -8.55
C TYR A 839 23.07 2.00 -7.50
N GLN A 840 24.05 1.17 -7.87
CA GLN A 840 25.06 0.65 -6.92
C GLN A 840 26.00 1.72 -6.35
N ASP A 841 26.22 2.81 -7.06
CA ASP A 841 27.13 3.90 -6.66
C ASP A 841 26.39 5.10 -6.02
N LYS A 842 25.13 4.95 -5.66
CA LYS A 842 24.33 5.95 -4.96
C LYS A 842 23.83 5.40 -3.64
#